data_484c2788b14e595086a075e42eb2e187
#
_entry.id   484c2788b14e595086a075e42eb2e187
#
_cell.length_a   1.000
_cell.length_b   1.000
_cell.length_c   1.000
_cell.angle_alpha   90.00
_cell.angle_beta   90.00
_cell.angle_gamma   90.00
#
_symmetry.space_group_name_H-M   'P 1'
#
loop_
_entity.id
_entity.type
_entity.pdbx_description
1 polymer ?
#
loop_
_entity_poly.entity_id
_entity_poly.type
_entity_poly.pdbx_seq_one_letter_code
_entity_poly.pdbx_strand_id
1 'polypeptide(L)'
;MTSHLPVKLSVAMLAMLLTVACATPPAGAGGNAGAAVEAAGGDDKARVFDLPWQERELANGLKVIVVKTDFPDIVSLQIPVQTGSRNEVEPGKTGFAHFFEHMMFRGTENVSPEEYNAALKLAGADTNAYTTDDYTNYHIDFTKADLDTVLALEADRFMNLSYGEDVFRTEALAVKGEYIKNSANPIRKIFEQVRATHYREHTYRHTTMGFFEDILEMPEQYEYSRLFFDRWYRPEKSAVILVGDLEFEPTFALVEKHFGPWQRGSYQAEIPVEPPGEGPTSVYVPVDMPTQPWIAVAFRGPGFDPRDPDTAAVQMIAQHYFSDNSDLYRKLVLERQVVDQLFAYMPMNRDPGLFWVLARVVDPAATAEVRDEILATFARARTETLSPDKLQRIKDRMRFGFLAGLDNSPAIGAALAGFVQYERSVETVDALYATFAALAPADLTAAADRHFRDAVRTVGIIASGDSLAGLEAGGPSVDALAAAATTGEAAFRLVERHSDASPLVDVSYVFRAGAMLDPPGKKGLAQLTAMMLTEAGSASRSIDQINDALYPMAAGFGAQVDKEMVRLSGTVHRDNLAAWYGLTAEQLLAPGWREEDFRRLQTQLVNAILTDLVANNDEELGKEALYQFIYGPEHPYGTLTLGRVEDVQALTLDDVQAFYAAHYHPANLTVGLAGGYPAEFVATLRRDLARLPTVDPAAAPASPGSPAPVRGHQALILEKDTMAHAVSFGFPIELKRGDPDWVPLWLATQWLGQHRSQNARLFQAIREQRGMNYGNYAYIEYFPRGMYLTQPDANLFRRQQIFQVWLRPLTGNNEAHFATRAALYELDRLIEQGLSEAEFEATRAFLDKWVAQLVSSQPALLGYAIDSDWYGIPDFPAYVRQALAGLTLDDVNRVIRERLSTRDIKFVFVTPDAADLKRRLLGNERSPMSYNSPKPEALLAEDAVIEVMPLGFGADSIEVVPADSVFRR
;
A
#
# COMPACT_ATOMS: atom_id res chain seq x y z
N MET A 1 -12.25 6.44 2.35
CA MET A 1 -11.62 5.27 1.72
C MET A 1 -12.71 4.31 1.37
N THR A 2 -12.78 3.87 0.15
CA THR A 2 -13.73 2.85 -0.26
C THR A 2 -13.28 1.49 0.24
N SER A 3 -14.19 0.69 0.73
CA SER A 3 -13.95 -0.71 1.12
C SER A 3 -13.35 -1.57 -0.02
N HIS A 4 -13.39 -1.13 -1.26
CA HIS A 4 -12.79 -1.81 -2.39
C HIS A 4 -11.33 -1.43 -2.66
N LEU A 5 -10.85 -0.29 -2.15
CA LEU A 5 -9.43 -0.01 -2.28
C LEU A 5 -8.56 -0.86 -1.34
N PRO A 6 -8.96 -1.19 -0.09
CA PRO A 6 -8.24 -2.23 0.64
C PRO A 6 -8.37 -3.62 0.02
N VAL A 7 -9.47 -3.98 -0.67
CA VAL A 7 -9.58 -5.25 -1.40
C VAL A 7 -8.80 -5.19 -2.71
N LYS A 8 -8.89 -4.12 -3.46
CA LYS A 8 -8.06 -3.91 -4.67
C LYS A 8 -6.62 -3.54 -4.33
N LEU A 9 -6.34 -2.92 -3.15
CA LEU A 9 -4.97 -2.72 -2.65
C LEU A 9 -4.46 -3.90 -1.81
N SER A 10 -5.29 -4.61 -1.08
CA SER A 10 -4.89 -5.92 -0.53
C SER A 10 -4.72 -6.96 -1.64
N VAL A 11 -5.53 -6.93 -2.67
CA VAL A 11 -5.36 -7.74 -3.89
C VAL A 11 -4.31 -7.11 -4.81
N ALA A 12 -4.11 -5.80 -4.87
CA ALA A 12 -2.99 -5.18 -5.59
C ALA A 12 -1.68 -5.13 -4.78
N MET A 13 -1.69 -5.07 -3.47
CA MET A 13 -0.49 -5.30 -2.64
C MET A 13 -0.23 -6.81 -2.46
N LEU A 14 -1.26 -7.62 -2.42
CA LEU A 14 -1.16 -9.06 -2.59
C LEU A 14 -0.91 -9.40 -4.07
N ALA A 15 -1.45 -8.68 -5.05
CA ALA A 15 -1.13 -8.82 -6.47
C ALA A 15 0.18 -8.12 -6.86
N MET A 16 0.68 -7.10 -6.17
CA MET A 16 2.08 -6.66 -6.27
C MET A 16 3.03 -7.68 -5.64
N LEU A 17 2.66 -8.32 -4.55
CA LEU A 17 3.32 -9.56 -4.10
C LEU A 17 3.06 -10.73 -5.08
N LEU A 18 1.99 -10.71 -5.87
CA LEU A 18 1.59 -11.74 -6.84
C LEU A 18 2.07 -11.49 -8.28
N THR A 19 2.35 -10.25 -8.68
CA THR A 19 3.06 -9.95 -9.93
C THR A 19 4.57 -10.09 -9.79
N VAL A 20 5.06 -10.31 -8.58
CA VAL A 20 6.48 -10.39 -8.24
C VAL A 20 6.92 -11.82 -7.94
N ALA A 21 6.34 -12.84 -8.46
CA ALA A 21 6.91 -14.15 -8.24
C ALA A 21 6.82 -15.03 -9.47
N CYS A 22 7.92 -15.25 -10.11
CA CYS A 22 8.18 -16.39 -11.04
C CYS A 22 9.63 -16.59 -11.34
N ALA A 23 10.13 -17.69 -10.99
CA ALA A 23 10.85 -18.71 -11.74
C ALA A 23 12.06 -19.41 -11.13
N THR A 24 12.29 -20.65 -11.48
CA THR A 24 13.51 -21.42 -11.20
C THR A 24 13.98 -22.22 -12.40
N PRO A 25 15.28 -22.51 -12.54
CA PRO A 25 15.83 -23.33 -13.60
C PRO A 25 16.24 -24.75 -13.20
N PRO A 26 16.44 -25.63 -14.16
CA PRO A 26 17.11 -26.91 -13.93
C PRO A 26 18.63 -26.78 -14.05
N ALA A 27 19.34 -27.55 -13.25
CA ALA A 27 20.79 -27.69 -13.28
C ALA A 27 21.28 -28.46 -14.51
N GLY A 28 22.24 -27.92 -15.23
CA GLY A 28 22.92 -28.60 -16.30
C GLY A 28 24.03 -27.84 -17.02
N ALA A 29 25.27 -28.03 -16.56
CA ALA A 29 26.53 -28.07 -17.27
C ALA A 29 27.02 -26.90 -18.14
N GLY A 30 28.09 -26.26 -17.67
CA GLY A 30 29.30 -26.08 -18.46
C GLY A 30 29.48 -24.82 -19.31
N GLY A 31 30.15 -23.87 -18.72
CA GLY A 31 31.25 -23.06 -19.31
C GLY A 31 31.06 -22.39 -20.65
N ASN A 32 30.96 -21.07 -20.67
CA ASN A 32 31.97 -20.26 -21.38
C ASN A 32 31.77 -18.75 -21.07
N ALA A 33 32.87 -18.01 -21.21
CA ALA A 33 32.94 -16.59 -20.91
C ALA A 33 32.09 -15.72 -21.84
N GLY A 34 31.45 -14.68 -21.26
CA GLY A 34 31.14 -13.41 -21.85
C GLY A 34 30.70 -13.36 -23.32
N ALA A 35 29.42 -13.63 -23.59
CA ALA A 35 28.80 -13.13 -24.79
C ALA A 35 27.52 -12.35 -24.37
N ALA A 36 27.44 -11.08 -24.79
CA ALA A 36 26.19 -10.32 -24.72
C ALA A 36 25.17 -11.00 -25.64
N VAL A 37 24.06 -11.45 -25.13
CA VAL A 37 22.95 -11.93 -25.93
C VAL A 37 22.16 -10.71 -26.38
N GLU A 38 22.37 -10.25 -27.60
CA GLU A 38 21.41 -9.37 -28.29
C GLU A 38 20.17 -10.20 -28.60
N ALA A 39 19.03 -9.73 -28.15
CA ALA A 39 17.73 -10.32 -28.45
C ALA A 39 17.48 -10.22 -29.97
N ALA A 40 17.72 -11.31 -30.70
CA ALA A 40 17.35 -11.41 -32.10
C ALA A 40 15.86 -11.62 -32.26
N GLY A 41 15.22 -10.79 -33.09
CA GLY A 41 13.77 -10.79 -33.34
C GLY A 41 13.21 -12.16 -33.74
N GLY A 42 12.37 -12.69 -32.89
CA GLY A 42 11.49 -13.81 -33.12
C GLY A 42 10.05 -13.40 -32.85
N ASP A 43 9.14 -14.04 -33.51
CA ASP A 43 7.69 -13.84 -33.62
C ASP A 43 7.03 -12.89 -32.59
N ASP A 44 6.61 -11.73 -33.05
CA ASP A 44 6.17 -10.53 -32.32
C ASP A 44 4.98 -10.72 -31.36
N LYS A 45 4.36 -11.89 -31.32
CA LYS A 45 3.20 -12.21 -30.47
C LYS A 45 3.49 -13.04 -29.22
N ALA A 46 4.70 -13.57 -29.09
CA ALA A 46 5.08 -14.49 -28.00
C ALA A 46 5.67 -13.77 -26.77
N ARG A 47 6.23 -12.57 -26.93
CA ARG A 47 6.87 -11.81 -25.85
C ARG A 47 5.86 -10.91 -25.16
N VAL A 48 5.91 -10.88 -23.83
CA VAL A 48 5.12 -9.95 -23.02
C VAL A 48 5.97 -8.81 -22.48
N PHE A 49 7.28 -9.05 -22.24
CA PHE A 49 8.21 -8.02 -21.82
C PHE A 49 9.00 -7.49 -23.01
N ASP A 50 8.57 -6.36 -23.55
CA ASP A 50 9.08 -5.82 -24.84
C ASP A 50 10.00 -4.59 -24.69
N LEU A 51 10.38 -4.23 -23.46
CA LEU A 51 11.35 -3.15 -23.23
C LEU A 51 12.77 -3.59 -23.60
N PRO A 52 13.64 -2.70 -24.09
CA PRO A 52 15.03 -3.02 -24.37
C PRO A 52 15.78 -3.35 -23.06
N TRP A 53 16.38 -4.54 -22.99
CA TRP A 53 17.18 -4.94 -21.84
C TRP A 53 18.41 -5.75 -22.24
N GLN A 54 19.42 -5.74 -21.35
CA GLN A 54 20.59 -6.62 -21.41
C GLN A 54 20.93 -7.14 -20.03
N GLU A 55 21.49 -8.35 -19.95
CA GLU A 55 21.97 -8.94 -18.72
C GLU A 55 23.40 -9.46 -18.85
N ARG A 56 24.14 -9.41 -17.75
CA ARG A 56 25.50 -9.93 -17.64
C ARG A 56 25.72 -10.59 -16.29
N GLU A 57 26.57 -11.61 -16.25
CA GLU A 57 27.06 -12.14 -14.99
C GLU A 57 28.50 -11.69 -14.80
N LEU A 58 28.80 -11.04 -13.68
CA LEU A 58 30.16 -10.60 -13.35
C LEU A 58 31.00 -11.79 -12.92
N ALA A 59 32.35 -11.63 -12.94
CA ALA A 59 33.29 -12.67 -12.56
C ALA A 59 33.06 -13.24 -11.14
N ASN A 60 32.50 -12.44 -10.23
CA ASN A 60 32.12 -12.85 -8.88
C ASN A 60 30.75 -13.55 -8.80
N GLY A 61 30.06 -13.74 -9.92
CA GLY A 61 28.77 -14.42 -9.98
C GLY A 61 27.55 -13.52 -9.76
N LEU A 62 27.73 -12.21 -9.58
CA LEU A 62 26.63 -11.26 -9.51
C LEU A 62 25.95 -11.13 -10.87
N LYS A 63 24.65 -11.28 -10.93
CA LYS A 63 23.87 -10.99 -12.13
C LYS A 63 23.54 -9.50 -12.18
N VAL A 64 23.80 -8.88 -13.32
CA VAL A 64 23.46 -7.48 -13.58
C VAL A 64 22.50 -7.41 -14.75
N ILE A 65 21.38 -6.72 -14.56
CA ILE A 65 20.32 -6.52 -15.54
C ILE A 65 20.11 -5.04 -15.72
N VAL A 66 20.11 -4.57 -16.94
CA VAL A 66 19.80 -3.17 -17.29
C VAL A 66 18.63 -3.17 -18.24
N VAL A 67 17.57 -2.45 -17.85
CA VAL A 67 16.37 -2.22 -18.68
C VAL A 67 16.32 -0.75 -19.04
N LYS A 68 16.28 -0.47 -20.34
CA LYS A 68 16.22 0.89 -20.86
C LYS A 68 14.77 1.34 -21.00
N THR A 69 14.45 2.51 -20.45
CA THR A 69 13.15 3.19 -20.59
C THR A 69 13.36 4.60 -21.14
N ASP A 70 12.30 5.23 -21.59
CA ASP A 70 12.24 6.63 -21.99
C ASP A 70 11.68 7.56 -20.91
N PHE A 71 11.49 7.06 -19.69
CA PHE A 71 11.12 7.89 -18.54
C PHE A 71 12.31 8.74 -18.11
N PRO A 72 12.25 10.07 -18.29
CA PRO A 72 13.43 10.91 -18.13
C PRO A 72 13.87 11.02 -16.68
N ASP A 73 15.19 11.02 -16.47
CA ASP A 73 15.87 11.31 -15.22
C ASP A 73 15.65 10.35 -14.04
N ILE A 74 14.72 9.42 -14.08
CA ILE A 74 14.46 8.46 -13.00
C ILE A 74 15.12 7.11 -13.29
N VAL A 75 15.85 6.61 -12.30
CA VAL A 75 16.42 5.27 -12.28
C VAL A 75 15.88 4.53 -11.07
N SER A 76 15.39 3.31 -11.29
CA SER A 76 15.08 2.33 -10.25
C SER A 76 16.19 1.30 -10.17
N LEU A 77 16.76 1.13 -9.00
CA LEU A 77 17.71 0.07 -8.65
C LEU A 77 17.00 -0.94 -7.75
N GLN A 78 17.02 -2.20 -8.12
CA GLN A 78 16.51 -3.31 -7.33
C GLN A 78 17.62 -4.31 -7.08
N ILE A 79 17.78 -4.75 -5.84
CA ILE A 79 18.81 -5.76 -5.48
C ILE A 79 18.13 -6.91 -4.73
N PRO A 80 17.48 -7.85 -5.44
CA PRO A 80 16.97 -9.06 -4.83
C PRO A 80 18.12 -9.99 -4.41
N VAL A 81 18.09 -10.40 -3.15
CA VAL A 81 18.95 -11.41 -2.55
C VAL A 81 18.14 -12.67 -2.34
N GLN A 82 18.58 -13.82 -2.82
CA GLN A 82 17.88 -15.12 -2.69
C GLN A 82 17.93 -15.65 -1.25
N THR A 83 17.39 -14.83 -0.33
CA THR A 83 17.34 -15.09 1.11
C THR A 83 16.05 -14.53 1.67
N GLY A 84 15.21 -15.42 2.16
CA GLY A 84 13.94 -15.12 2.82
C GLY A 84 13.73 -16.05 4.01
N SER A 85 12.51 -16.09 4.54
CA SER A 85 12.19 -16.98 5.68
C SER A 85 12.41 -18.47 5.37
N ARG A 86 12.37 -18.88 4.12
CA ARG A 86 12.75 -20.21 3.62
C ARG A 86 14.14 -20.65 4.07
N ASN A 87 15.05 -19.71 4.21
CA ASN A 87 16.47 -19.94 4.47
C ASN A 87 16.80 -20.07 5.97
N GLU A 88 15.80 -19.89 6.83
CA GLU A 88 15.92 -19.95 8.28
C GLU A 88 15.75 -21.38 8.78
N VAL A 89 16.74 -22.21 8.50
CA VAL A 89 16.68 -23.66 8.73
C VAL A 89 17.05 -24.10 10.16
N GLU A 90 17.69 -23.22 10.94
CA GLU A 90 18.11 -23.55 12.29
C GLU A 90 16.98 -23.28 13.30
N PRO A 91 16.64 -24.24 14.18
CA PRO A 91 15.65 -24.04 15.24
C PRO A 91 16.02 -22.87 16.17
N GLY A 92 15.04 -22.04 16.52
CA GLY A 92 15.26 -20.88 17.37
C GLY A 92 15.90 -19.67 16.65
N LYS A 93 15.88 -19.67 15.31
CA LYS A 93 16.56 -18.68 14.48
C LYS A 93 15.65 -18.10 13.39
N THR A 94 14.35 -18.10 13.59
CA THR A 94 13.41 -17.53 12.61
C THR A 94 13.31 -16.01 12.73
N GLY A 95 12.98 -15.33 11.62
CA GLY A 95 12.86 -13.87 11.53
C GLY A 95 14.16 -13.14 11.17
N PHE A 96 15.27 -13.85 10.93
CA PHE A 96 16.56 -13.22 10.61
C PHE A 96 16.61 -12.64 9.19
N ALA A 97 15.91 -13.21 8.22
CA ALA A 97 15.82 -12.62 6.88
C ALA A 97 15.17 -11.23 6.93
N HIS A 98 14.05 -11.11 7.63
CA HIS A 98 13.41 -9.82 7.87
C HIS A 98 14.23 -8.90 8.79
N PHE A 99 14.90 -9.44 9.76
CA PHE A 99 15.82 -8.68 10.59
C PHE A 99 16.95 -8.03 9.76
N PHE A 100 17.50 -8.74 8.77
CA PHE A 100 18.51 -8.18 7.88
C PHE A 100 17.95 -7.14 6.90
N GLU A 101 16.68 -7.18 6.56
CA GLU A 101 16.02 -6.07 5.88
C GLU A 101 16.27 -4.75 6.65
N HIS A 102 16.16 -4.78 7.98
CA HIS A 102 16.43 -3.64 8.85
C HIS A 102 17.92 -3.36 9.03
N MET A 103 18.71 -4.40 9.28
CA MET A 103 20.14 -4.24 9.60
C MET A 103 20.96 -3.67 8.45
N MET A 104 20.55 -3.91 7.22
CA MET A 104 21.23 -3.36 6.04
C MET A 104 21.24 -1.84 5.99
N PHE A 105 20.42 -1.16 6.79
CA PHE A 105 20.41 0.31 6.90
C PHE A 105 21.21 0.84 8.12
N ARG A 106 22.01 -0.01 8.80
CA ARG A 106 22.68 0.36 10.06
C ARG A 106 24.15 0.74 9.91
N GLY A 107 24.59 1.01 8.69
CA GLY A 107 25.94 1.48 8.38
C GLY A 107 26.91 0.38 7.95
N THR A 108 28.06 0.81 7.54
CA THR A 108 29.15 -0.03 7.06
C THR A 108 30.46 0.32 7.80
N GLU A 109 31.54 -0.38 7.47
CA GLU A 109 32.87 0.01 7.95
C GLU A 109 33.32 1.38 7.41
N ASN A 110 32.75 1.83 6.28
CA ASN A 110 33.20 3.02 5.56
C ASN A 110 32.22 4.18 5.63
N VAL A 111 30.92 3.91 5.83
CA VAL A 111 29.82 4.89 5.76
C VAL A 111 28.88 4.68 6.94
N SER A 112 28.74 5.70 7.78
CA SER A 112 27.77 5.67 8.88
C SER A 112 26.32 5.73 8.35
N PRO A 113 25.32 5.34 9.15
CA PRO A 113 23.91 5.49 8.78
C PRO A 113 23.54 6.92 8.43
N GLU A 114 24.06 7.89 9.16
CA GLU A 114 23.82 9.31 8.94
C GLU A 114 24.41 9.79 7.60
N GLU A 115 25.63 9.38 7.26
CA GLU A 115 26.28 9.71 5.99
C GLU A 115 25.56 9.05 4.81
N TYR A 116 25.16 7.78 4.95
CA TYR A 116 24.37 7.07 3.95
C TYR A 116 23.05 7.79 3.67
N ASN A 117 22.30 8.10 4.73
CA ASN A 117 21.02 8.78 4.62
C ASN A 117 21.17 10.22 4.07
N ALA A 118 22.24 10.93 4.46
CA ALA A 118 22.52 12.26 3.93
C ALA A 118 22.84 12.22 2.42
N ALA A 119 23.60 11.21 1.97
CA ALA A 119 23.91 11.03 0.54
C ALA A 119 22.65 10.69 -0.28
N LEU A 120 21.78 9.80 0.22
CA LEU A 120 20.50 9.50 -0.44
C LEU A 120 19.57 10.70 -0.47
N LYS A 121 19.55 11.51 0.60
CA LYS A 121 18.78 12.75 0.62
C LYS A 121 19.28 13.75 -0.44
N LEU A 122 20.60 13.87 -0.62
CA LEU A 122 21.17 14.71 -1.67
C LEU A 122 20.87 14.19 -3.08
N ALA A 123 20.78 12.85 -3.25
CA ALA A 123 20.38 12.21 -4.49
C ALA A 123 18.86 12.33 -4.77
N GLY A 124 18.08 12.85 -3.84
CA GLY A 124 16.62 12.87 -3.95
C GLY A 124 16.00 11.47 -4.01
N ALA A 125 16.67 10.50 -3.37
CA ALA A 125 16.34 9.10 -3.48
C ALA A 125 15.20 8.71 -2.52
N ASP A 126 14.32 7.81 -3.00
CA ASP A 126 13.39 7.03 -2.18
C ASP A 126 13.92 5.59 -2.08
N THR A 127 14.06 5.08 -0.86
CA THR A 127 14.62 3.76 -0.61
C THR A 127 13.78 2.97 0.36
N ASN A 128 13.64 1.69 0.09
CA ASN A 128 13.00 0.76 1.02
C ASN A 128 13.54 -0.67 0.79
N ALA A 129 13.04 -1.62 1.57
CA ALA A 129 13.26 -3.02 1.37
C ALA A 129 12.02 -3.82 1.77
N TYR A 130 11.93 -5.06 1.34
CA TYR A 130 10.92 -6.00 1.79
C TYR A 130 11.44 -7.43 1.74
N THR A 131 10.96 -8.25 2.67
CA THR A 131 11.30 -9.66 2.78
C THR A 131 10.10 -10.52 2.42
N THR A 132 10.34 -11.52 1.57
CA THR A 132 9.39 -12.58 1.23
C THR A 132 9.84 -13.93 1.81
N ASP A 133 9.10 -14.98 1.51
CA ASP A 133 9.54 -16.32 1.92
C ASP A 133 10.88 -16.72 1.26
N ASP A 134 11.14 -16.28 0.03
CA ASP A 134 12.28 -16.76 -0.77
C ASP A 134 13.39 -15.74 -1.01
N TYR A 135 13.11 -14.46 -0.85
CA TYR A 135 14.08 -13.40 -1.11
C TYR A 135 13.80 -12.12 -0.32
N THR A 136 14.86 -11.35 -0.12
CA THR A 136 14.77 -9.97 0.39
C THR A 136 15.19 -9.03 -0.74
N ASN A 137 14.38 -8.03 -1.03
CA ASN A 137 14.67 -7.04 -2.05
C ASN A 137 14.96 -5.69 -1.43
N TYR A 138 16.07 -5.08 -1.86
CA TYR A 138 16.45 -3.70 -1.53
C TYR A 138 16.25 -2.84 -2.77
N HIS A 139 15.55 -1.73 -2.64
CA HIS A 139 15.29 -0.89 -3.80
C HIS A 139 15.47 0.59 -3.50
N ILE A 140 15.91 1.29 -4.52
CA ILE A 140 16.15 2.73 -4.48
C ILE A 140 15.71 3.32 -5.81
N ASP A 141 14.87 4.34 -5.75
CA ASP A 141 14.46 5.16 -6.87
C ASP A 141 15.11 6.53 -6.74
N PHE A 142 15.82 6.98 -7.76
CA PHE A 142 16.65 8.18 -7.67
C PHE A 142 16.88 8.81 -9.06
N THR A 143 17.52 10.01 -9.07
CA THR A 143 17.81 10.67 -10.34
C THR A 143 19.07 10.08 -11.00
N LYS A 144 19.05 9.93 -12.32
CA LYS A 144 20.15 9.41 -13.16
C LYS A 144 21.53 10.05 -12.87
N ALA A 145 21.53 11.33 -12.50
CA ALA A 145 22.75 12.07 -12.18
C ALA A 145 23.53 11.49 -10.99
N ASP A 146 22.87 10.78 -10.09
CA ASP A 146 23.44 10.24 -8.86
C ASP A 146 23.77 8.72 -8.97
N LEU A 147 23.68 8.12 -10.18
CA LEU A 147 23.87 6.69 -10.41
C LEU A 147 25.20 6.15 -9.85
N ASP A 148 26.32 6.82 -10.11
CA ASP A 148 27.66 6.38 -9.62
C ASP A 148 27.71 6.41 -8.08
N THR A 149 27.12 7.44 -7.44
CA THR A 149 27.05 7.61 -6.00
C THR A 149 26.20 6.52 -5.35
N VAL A 150 24.99 6.29 -5.88
CA VAL A 150 24.06 5.27 -5.33
C VAL A 150 24.65 3.88 -5.49
N LEU A 151 25.23 3.54 -6.65
CA LEU A 151 25.89 2.26 -6.84
C LEU A 151 27.08 2.05 -5.88
N ALA A 152 27.86 3.11 -5.59
CA ALA A 152 28.95 3.04 -4.63
C ALA A 152 28.44 2.76 -3.21
N LEU A 153 27.39 3.44 -2.78
CA LEU A 153 26.79 3.25 -1.46
C LEU A 153 26.20 1.86 -1.29
N GLU A 154 25.45 1.39 -2.31
CA GLU A 154 24.86 0.06 -2.26
C GLU A 154 25.91 -1.03 -2.28
N ALA A 155 26.92 -0.93 -3.13
CA ALA A 155 28.01 -1.90 -3.14
C ALA A 155 28.74 -1.96 -1.79
N ASP A 156 29.00 -0.81 -1.16
CA ASP A 156 29.59 -0.75 0.18
C ASP A 156 28.70 -1.42 1.22
N ARG A 157 27.39 -1.16 1.20
CA ARG A 157 26.42 -1.74 2.10
C ARG A 157 26.38 -3.27 2.01
N PHE A 158 26.42 -3.83 0.83
CA PHE A 158 26.40 -5.28 0.61
C PHE A 158 27.76 -5.98 0.90
N MET A 159 28.86 -5.25 0.84
CA MET A 159 30.20 -5.80 1.07
C MET A 159 30.71 -5.60 2.48
N ASN A 160 30.42 -4.44 3.10
CA ASN A 160 31.12 -3.94 4.27
C ASN A 160 30.16 -3.61 5.43
N LEU A 161 28.94 -4.22 5.45
CA LEU A 161 27.98 -4.03 6.55
C LEU A 161 28.67 -4.25 7.89
N SER A 162 28.60 -3.26 8.79
CA SER A 162 29.27 -3.28 10.10
C SER A 162 28.40 -2.64 11.15
N TYR A 163 28.14 -3.36 12.23
CA TYR A 163 27.33 -2.89 13.35
C TYR A 163 27.81 -3.48 14.66
N GLY A 164 27.65 -2.73 15.73
CA GLY A 164 27.92 -3.19 17.09
C GLY A 164 26.77 -3.99 17.68
N GLU A 165 27.04 -4.67 18.80
CA GLU A 165 26.01 -5.48 19.50
C GLU A 165 24.87 -4.61 20.06
N ASP A 166 25.15 -3.36 20.40
CA ASP A 166 24.18 -2.37 20.89
C ASP A 166 23.17 -1.97 19.78
N VAL A 167 23.66 -1.74 18.58
CA VAL A 167 22.82 -1.47 17.40
C VAL A 167 21.97 -2.70 17.06
N PHE A 168 22.57 -3.88 17.05
CA PHE A 168 21.88 -5.14 16.84
C PHE A 168 20.73 -5.34 17.83
N ARG A 169 20.99 -5.17 19.15
CA ARG A 169 19.97 -5.33 20.19
C ARG A 169 18.83 -4.33 20.05
N THR A 170 19.17 -3.09 19.70
CA THR A 170 18.18 -2.03 19.46
C THR A 170 17.26 -2.41 18.31
N GLU A 171 17.81 -2.91 17.19
CA GLU A 171 17.03 -3.26 16.03
C GLU A 171 16.19 -4.53 16.25
N ALA A 172 16.69 -5.50 16.98
CA ALA A 172 15.93 -6.69 17.37
C ALA A 172 14.67 -6.32 18.18
N LEU A 173 14.73 -5.26 18.99
CA LEU A 173 13.56 -4.73 19.68
C LEU A 173 12.59 -3.99 18.75
N ALA A 174 13.09 -3.31 17.71
CA ALA A 174 12.24 -2.69 16.71
C ALA A 174 11.46 -3.76 15.90
N VAL A 175 12.12 -4.85 15.50
CA VAL A 175 11.49 -6.02 14.85
C VAL A 175 10.44 -6.66 15.76
N LYS A 176 10.73 -6.81 17.06
CA LYS A 176 9.74 -7.24 18.05
C LYS A 176 8.53 -6.32 18.11
N GLY A 177 8.75 -5.00 18.13
CA GLY A 177 7.67 -3.99 18.10
C GLY A 177 6.81 -4.13 16.83
N GLU A 178 7.43 -4.40 15.70
CA GLU A 178 6.71 -4.64 14.45
C GLU A 178 5.93 -5.96 14.47
N TYR A 179 6.48 -7.02 15.02
CA TYR A 179 5.76 -8.28 15.21
C TYR A 179 4.47 -8.06 16.02
N ILE A 180 4.57 -7.38 17.15
CA ILE A 180 3.42 -7.04 18.01
C ILE A 180 2.38 -6.22 17.24
N LYS A 181 2.80 -5.21 16.51
CA LYS A 181 1.93 -4.40 15.63
C LYS A 181 1.20 -5.28 14.60
N ASN A 182 1.95 -6.17 13.93
CA ASN A 182 1.39 -7.03 12.89
C ASN A 182 0.44 -8.09 13.44
N SER A 183 0.71 -8.60 14.65
CA SER A 183 -0.14 -9.58 15.35
C SER A 183 -1.49 -9.02 15.77
N ALA A 184 -1.68 -7.70 15.78
CA ALA A 184 -2.99 -7.06 15.97
C ALA A 184 -3.92 -7.20 14.74
N ASN A 185 -3.39 -7.62 13.57
CA ASN A 185 -4.17 -7.82 12.36
C ASN A 185 -4.66 -9.27 12.26
N PRO A 186 -5.99 -9.53 12.27
CA PRO A 186 -6.54 -10.88 12.19
C PRO A 186 -6.06 -11.69 10.98
N ILE A 187 -5.88 -11.03 9.81
CA ILE A 187 -5.41 -11.70 8.59
C ILE A 187 -3.98 -12.22 8.77
N ARG A 188 -3.09 -11.42 9.37
CA ARG A 188 -1.72 -11.86 9.60
C ARG A 188 -1.66 -13.02 10.57
N LYS A 189 -2.48 -12.99 11.60
CA LYS A 189 -2.57 -14.05 12.60
C LYS A 189 -3.11 -15.37 12.01
N ILE A 190 -4.10 -15.30 11.11
CA ILE A 190 -4.62 -16.53 10.49
C ILE A 190 -3.59 -17.13 9.52
N PHE A 191 -2.82 -16.31 8.77
CA PHE A 191 -1.72 -16.78 7.93
C PHE A 191 -0.67 -17.54 8.75
N GLU A 192 -0.23 -16.96 9.87
CA GLU A 192 0.74 -17.57 10.77
C GLU A 192 0.25 -18.94 11.27
N GLN A 193 -0.99 -18.98 11.76
CA GLN A 193 -1.55 -20.20 12.34
C GLN A 193 -1.85 -21.30 11.31
N VAL A 194 -2.32 -20.92 10.12
CA VAL A 194 -2.53 -21.88 9.02
C VAL A 194 -1.21 -22.46 8.53
N ARG A 195 -0.17 -21.66 8.37
CA ARG A 195 1.17 -22.13 7.99
C ARG A 195 1.74 -23.09 9.05
N ALA A 196 1.72 -22.68 10.31
CA ALA A 196 2.20 -23.51 11.42
C ALA A 196 1.43 -24.83 11.55
N THR A 197 0.15 -24.87 11.16
CA THR A 197 -0.69 -26.06 11.16
C THR A 197 -0.44 -26.95 9.95
N HIS A 198 -0.18 -26.35 8.79
CA HIS A 198 -0.02 -27.06 7.51
C HIS A 198 1.33 -27.73 7.37
N TYR A 199 2.42 -26.97 7.63
CA TYR A 199 3.78 -27.45 7.45
C TYR A 199 4.33 -28.05 8.74
N ARG A 200 4.94 -29.23 8.61
CA ARG A 200 5.56 -29.95 9.74
C ARG A 200 7.07 -29.77 9.76
N GLU A 201 7.70 -29.84 8.61
CA GLU A 201 9.17 -29.85 8.45
C GLU A 201 9.68 -28.61 7.69
N HIS A 202 8.97 -28.18 6.63
CA HIS A 202 9.42 -27.12 5.77
C HIS A 202 9.41 -25.74 6.47
N THR A 203 10.38 -24.91 6.18
CA THR A 203 10.53 -23.58 6.80
C THR A 203 9.39 -22.61 6.47
N TYR A 204 8.54 -22.86 5.45
CA TYR A 204 7.31 -22.12 5.22
C TYR A 204 6.27 -22.25 6.34
N ARG A 205 6.56 -23.02 7.38
CA ARG A 205 5.72 -23.13 8.58
C ARG A 205 5.64 -21.83 9.40
N HIS A 206 6.59 -20.92 9.25
CA HIS A 206 6.54 -19.59 9.83
C HIS A 206 6.46 -18.53 8.73
N THR A 207 6.05 -17.32 9.09
CA THR A 207 6.03 -16.16 8.20
C THR A 207 7.41 -15.50 8.17
N THR A 208 7.59 -14.50 7.33
CA THR A 208 8.81 -13.67 7.30
C THR A 208 9.13 -13.01 8.65
N MET A 209 8.11 -12.85 9.51
CA MET A 209 8.29 -12.31 10.86
C MET A 209 8.93 -13.32 11.84
N GLY A 210 9.04 -14.59 11.47
CA GLY A 210 9.49 -15.65 12.36
C GLY A 210 8.44 -16.08 13.40
N PHE A 211 8.82 -17.01 14.28
CA PHE A 211 8.03 -17.34 15.46
C PHE A 211 8.26 -16.31 16.58
N PHE A 212 7.22 -16.00 17.32
CA PHE A 212 7.31 -14.97 18.37
C PHE A 212 8.36 -15.29 19.44
N GLU A 213 8.48 -16.55 19.80
CA GLU A 213 9.48 -17.05 20.76
C GLU A 213 10.91 -16.77 20.29
N ASP A 214 11.18 -16.98 19.00
CA ASP A 214 12.50 -16.71 18.40
C ASP A 214 12.79 -15.22 18.36
N ILE A 215 11.78 -14.41 18.07
CA ILE A 215 11.88 -12.93 18.08
C ILE A 215 12.14 -12.40 19.50
N LEU A 216 11.59 -13.02 20.53
CA LEU A 216 11.89 -12.65 21.93
C LEU A 216 13.36 -12.91 22.28
N GLU A 217 13.94 -13.98 21.75
CA GLU A 217 15.32 -14.36 22.02
C GLU A 217 16.34 -13.73 21.08
N MET A 218 15.88 -13.14 19.97
CA MET A 218 16.72 -12.54 18.93
C MET A 218 17.75 -11.53 19.49
N PRO A 219 17.44 -10.65 20.49
CA PRO A 219 18.43 -9.70 21.03
C PRO A 219 19.70 -10.33 21.58
N GLU A 220 19.67 -11.62 21.92
CA GLU A 220 20.84 -12.36 22.47
C GLU A 220 21.61 -13.12 21.38
N GLN A 221 21.31 -12.91 20.09
CA GLN A 221 21.82 -13.71 18.99
C GLN A 221 22.76 -12.94 18.04
N TYR A 222 23.54 -12.00 18.57
CA TYR A 222 24.43 -11.14 17.80
C TYR A 222 25.42 -11.92 16.91
N GLU A 223 26.09 -12.93 17.46
CA GLU A 223 27.05 -13.71 16.68
C GLU A 223 26.37 -14.51 15.53
N TYR A 224 25.13 -14.96 15.76
CA TYR A 224 24.38 -15.62 14.70
C TYR A 224 23.99 -14.64 13.60
N SER A 225 23.68 -13.41 13.91
CA SER A 225 23.36 -12.41 12.90
C SER A 225 24.52 -12.20 11.92
N ARG A 226 25.74 -12.11 12.44
CA ARG A 226 26.95 -11.98 11.59
C ARG A 226 27.15 -13.22 10.71
N LEU A 227 26.93 -14.41 11.27
CA LEU A 227 26.99 -15.67 10.54
C LEU A 227 25.92 -15.75 9.45
N PHE A 228 24.70 -15.27 9.70
CA PHE A 228 23.62 -15.21 8.73
C PHE A 228 23.97 -14.31 7.55
N PHE A 229 24.47 -13.10 7.81
CA PHE A 229 24.91 -12.19 6.76
C PHE A 229 26.02 -12.82 5.91
N ASP A 230 27.04 -13.39 6.55
CA ASP A 230 28.18 -14.01 5.86
C ASP A 230 27.78 -15.20 4.97
N ARG A 231 26.72 -15.93 5.32
CA ARG A 231 26.18 -17.04 4.54
C ARG A 231 25.35 -16.61 3.35
N TRP A 232 24.53 -15.58 3.51
CA TRP A 232 23.44 -15.34 2.60
C TRP A 232 23.64 -14.14 1.68
N TYR A 233 24.30 -13.08 2.14
CA TYR A 233 24.52 -11.86 1.36
C TYR A 233 25.77 -12.01 0.50
N ARG A 234 25.59 -12.67 -0.64
CA ARG A 234 26.68 -13.01 -1.55
C ARG A 234 26.30 -12.71 -3.00
N PRO A 235 27.28 -12.33 -3.87
CA PRO A 235 27.00 -11.90 -5.23
C PRO A 235 26.33 -13.00 -6.07
N GLU A 236 26.72 -14.26 -5.91
CA GLU A 236 26.12 -15.38 -6.63
C GLU A 236 24.68 -15.72 -6.19
N LYS A 237 24.19 -15.09 -5.13
CA LYS A 237 22.80 -15.20 -4.63
C LYS A 237 22.00 -13.93 -4.87
N SER A 238 22.58 -12.96 -5.55
CA SER A 238 22.01 -11.63 -5.74
C SER A 238 21.93 -11.26 -7.22
N ALA A 239 21.06 -10.31 -7.52
CA ALA A 239 21.06 -9.63 -8.81
C ALA A 239 20.99 -8.11 -8.58
N VAL A 240 21.55 -7.35 -9.49
CA VAL A 240 21.41 -5.89 -9.58
C VAL A 240 20.58 -5.59 -10.82
N ILE A 241 19.39 -5.03 -10.63
CA ILE A 241 18.47 -4.66 -11.71
C ILE A 241 18.38 -3.14 -11.74
N LEU A 242 18.72 -2.56 -12.88
CA LEU A 242 18.65 -1.12 -13.12
C LEU A 242 17.66 -0.84 -14.24
N VAL A 243 16.65 -0.04 -13.94
CA VAL A 243 15.59 0.34 -14.88
C VAL A 243 15.54 1.85 -15.01
N GLY A 244 15.65 2.39 -16.22
CA GLY A 244 15.61 3.83 -16.43
C GLY A 244 16.13 4.29 -17.78
N ASP A 245 16.28 5.60 -17.93
CA ASP A 245 16.97 6.21 -19.07
C ASP A 245 18.49 5.98 -18.96
N LEU A 246 18.93 4.77 -19.27
CA LEU A 246 20.29 4.30 -19.07
C LEU A 246 20.90 3.83 -20.39
N GLU A 247 22.24 3.94 -20.50
CA GLU A 247 22.98 3.34 -21.58
C GLU A 247 23.66 2.05 -21.09
N PHE A 248 23.53 0.94 -21.80
CA PHE A 248 23.94 -0.38 -21.36
C PHE A 248 25.42 -0.44 -20.93
N GLU A 249 26.35 -0.16 -21.84
CA GLU A 249 27.79 -0.31 -21.57
C GLU A 249 28.31 0.57 -20.41
N PRO A 250 27.99 1.88 -20.35
CA PRO A 250 28.39 2.69 -19.21
C PRO A 250 27.80 2.19 -17.88
N THR A 251 26.56 1.72 -17.87
CA THR A 251 25.90 1.21 -16.67
C THR A 251 26.54 -0.09 -16.18
N PHE A 252 26.81 -1.06 -17.09
CA PHE A 252 27.53 -2.27 -16.73
C PHE A 252 28.93 -1.97 -16.18
N ALA A 253 29.67 -1.04 -16.78
CA ALA A 253 30.98 -0.65 -16.29
C ALA A 253 30.94 -0.04 -14.89
N LEU A 254 29.91 0.75 -14.56
CA LEU A 254 29.71 1.29 -13.22
C LEU A 254 29.38 0.21 -12.21
N VAL A 255 28.49 -0.72 -12.54
CA VAL A 255 28.17 -1.84 -11.63
C VAL A 255 29.40 -2.73 -11.41
N GLU A 256 30.16 -3.06 -12.45
CA GLU A 256 31.38 -3.84 -12.31
C GLU A 256 32.45 -3.12 -11.48
N LYS A 257 32.59 -1.79 -11.65
CA LYS A 257 33.47 -0.95 -10.83
C LYS A 257 33.17 -1.07 -9.34
N HIS A 258 31.90 -1.01 -8.94
CA HIS A 258 31.52 -0.97 -7.54
C HIS A 258 31.29 -2.36 -6.93
N PHE A 259 30.57 -3.24 -7.61
CA PHE A 259 30.20 -4.58 -7.10
C PHE A 259 31.20 -5.69 -7.49
N GLY A 260 32.08 -5.46 -8.44
CA GLY A 260 33.09 -6.45 -8.84
C GLY A 260 34.00 -6.97 -7.71
N PRO A 261 34.39 -6.16 -6.71
CA PRO A 261 35.16 -6.62 -5.56
C PRO A 261 34.39 -7.52 -4.58
N TRP A 262 33.02 -7.59 -4.65
CA TRP A 262 32.21 -8.39 -3.74
C TRP A 262 32.57 -9.87 -3.81
N GLN A 263 32.91 -10.44 -2.66
CA GLN A 263 33.47 -11.79 -2.58
C GLN A 263 32.39 -12.87 -2.61
N ARG A 264 32.59 -13.91 -3.38
CA ARG A 264 31.72 -15.09 -3.42
C ARG A 264 31.73 -15.83 -2.09
N GLY A 265 30.57 -16.42 -1.75
CA GLY A 265 30.44 -17.36 -0.66
C GLY A 265 30.53 -18.82 -1.11
N SER A 266 30.38 -19.72 -0.16
CA SER A 266 30.34 -21.17 -0.44
C SER A 266 29.21 -21.89 0.33
N TYR A 267 28.44 -21.15 1.13
CA TYR A 267 27.41 -21.75 1.98
C TYR A 267 26.17 -22.16 1.15
N GLN A 268 25.72 -23.39 1.41
CA GLN A 268 24.44 -23.92 0.92
C GLN A 268 23.69 -24.54 2.07
N ALA A 269 22.42 -24.16 2.24
CA ALA A 269 21.54 -24.77 3.23
C ALA A 269 20.80 -25.95 2.63
N GLU A 270 20.59 -27.00 3.41
CA GLU A 270 19.61 -28.04 3.12
C GLU A 270 18.25 -27.57 3.62
N ILE A 271 17.36 -27.18 2.69
CA ILE A 271 16.00 -26.79 3.04
C ILE A 271 15.20 -28.08 3.30
N PRO A 272 14.53 -28.20 4.48
CA PRO A 272 13.70 -29.37 4.77
C PRO A 272 12.59 -29.55 3.73
N VAL A 273 12.36 -30.75 3.27
CA VAL A 273 11.29 -31.07 2.33
C VAL A 273 10.03 -31.43 3.12
N GLU A 274 8.92 -30.78 2.83
CA GLU A 274 7.66 -31.09 3.47
C GLU A 274 7.17 -32.48 3.05
N PRO A 275 6.88 -33.38 3.99
CA PRO A 275 6.40 -34.71 3.66
C PRO A 275 5.00 -34.69 3.01
N PRO A 276 4.58 -35.80 2.35
CA PRO A 276 3.22 -35.93 1.82
C PRO A 276 2.17 -35.65 2.91
N GLY A 277 1.08 -35.01 2.49
CA GLY A 277 -0.04 -34.74 3.38
C GLY A 277 -0.75 -36.03 3.84
N GLU A 278 -1.18 -36.07 5.09
CA GLU A 278 -1.82 -37.21 5.72
C GLU A 278 -3.35 -37.06 5.81
N GLY A 279 -3.88 -35.92 5.45
CA GLY A 279 -5.33 -35.61 5.51
C GLY A 279 -5.57 -34.13 5.77
N PRO A 280 -6.83 -33.69 5.71
CA PRO A 280 -7.17 -32.29 5.93
C PRO A 280 -6.89 -31.88 7.39
N THR A 281 -6.34 -30.69 7.54
CA THR A 281 -6.11 -30.07 8.86
C THR A 281 -6.98 -28.82 9.00
N SER A 282 -7.20 -28.38 10.23
CA SER A 282 -7.90 -27.13 10.50
C SER A 282 -7.44 -26.48 11.79
N VAL A 283 -7.56 -25.16 11.87
CA VAL A 283 -7.27 -24.38 13.06
C VAL A 283 -8.34 -23.31 13.28
N TYR A 284 -8.81 -23.22 14.51
CA TYR A 284 -9.64 -22.10 14.96
C TYR A 284 -8.81 -21.19 15.84
N VAL A 285 -8.85 -19.90 15.55
CA VAL A 285 -8.05 -18.88 16.25
C VAL A 285 -9.01 -17.91 16.95
N PRO A 286 -9.30 -18.11 18.24
CA PRO A 286 -10.05 -17.13 19.00
C PRO A 286 -9.23 -15.86 19.22
N VAL A 287 -9.85 -14.70 19.08
CA VAL A 287 -9.24 -13.42 19.43
C VAL A 287 -10.17 -12.63 20.36
N ASP A 288 -9.56 -11.95 21.33
CA ASP A 288 -10.33 -11.18 22.32
C ASP A 288 -10.85 -9.85 21.75
N MET A 289 -10.29 -9.40 20.60
CA MET A 289 -10.72 -8.19 19.92
C MET A 289 -12.00 -8.41 19.09
N PRO A 290 -12.88 -7.42 19.00
CA PRO A 290 -14.00 -7.47 18.07
C PRO A 290 -13.51 -7.55 16.62
N THR A 291 -13.83 -8.63 15.93
CA THR A 291 -13.54 -8.79 14.50
C THR A 291 -14.64 -9.60 13.82
N GLN A 292 -14.87 -9.30 12.53
CA GLN A 292 -15.67 -10.19 11.69
C GLN A 292 -14.87 -11.49 11.45
N PRO A 293 -15.55 -12.64 11.33
CA PRO A 293 -14.86 -13.88 11.01
C PRO A 293 -14.11 -13.82 9.68
N TRP A 294 -12.87 -14.33 9.68
CA TRP A 294 -12.15 -14.63 8.48
C TRP A 294 -12.02 -16.13 8.31
N ILE A 295 -12.23 -16.58 7.09
CA ILE A 295 -11.97 -17.94 6.66
C ILE A 295 -10.76 -17.91 5.74
N ALA A 296 -9.82 -18.82 5.98
CA ALA A 296 -8.71 -19.12 5.08
C ALA A 296 -8.80 -20.60 4.69
N VAL A 297 -9.01 -20.88 3.41
CA VAL A 297 -8.89 -22.21 2.84
C VAL A 297 -7.60 -22.29 2.05
N ALA A 298 -6.72 -23.20 2.45
CA ALA A 298 -5.40 -23.35 1.85
C ALA A 298 -5.18 -24.78 1.34
N PHE A 299 -4.54 -24.91 0.17
CA PHE A 299 -4.08 -26.17 -0.39
C PHE A 299 -2.60 -26.04 -0.79
N ARG A 300 -1.80 -27.10 -0.58
CA ARG A 300 -0.43 -27.13 -1.07
C ARG A 300 -0.43 -27.24 -2.60
N GLY A 301 0.00 -26.16 -3.24
CA GLY A 301 0.19 -26.09 -4.69
C GLY A 301 1.55 -26.56 -5.16
N PRO A 302 1.89 -26.37 -6.43
CA PRO A 302 3.23 -26.66 -6.96
C PRO A 302 4.27 -25.68 -6.39
N GLY A 303 5.54 -26.12 -6.37
CA GLY A 303 6.65 -25.18 -6.36
C GLY A 303 6.74 -24.46 -7.71
N PHE A 304 7.26 -23.23 -7.70
CA PHE A 304 7.24 -22.44 -8.91
C PHE A 304 8.30 -22.87 -9.95
N ASP A 305 7.84 -23.12 -11.15
CA ASP A 305 8.62 -23.23 -12.40
C ASP A 305 7.85 -22.50 -13.52
N PRO A 306 8.45 -21.51 -14.23
CA PRO A 306 7.78 -20.75 -15.28
C PRO A 306 7.40 -21.60 -16.49
N ARG A 307 7.97 -22.78 -16.60
CA ARG A 307 7.75 -23.73 -17.73
C ARG A 307 6.83 -24.88 -17.36
N ASP A 308 6.48 -24.99 -16.07
CA ASP A 308 5.54 -26.01 -15.59
C ASP A 308 4.09 -25.58 -15.84
N PRO A 309 3.30 -26.33 -16.61
CA PRO A 309 1.89 -26.06 -16.80
C PRO A 309 1.06 -25.99 -15.51
N ASP A 310 1.44 -26.72 -14.45
CA ASP A 310 0.73 -26.71 -13.18
C ASP A 310 0.91 -25.36 -12.48
N THR A 311 2.12 -24.81 -12.47
CA THR A 311 2.40 -23.47 -11.95
C THR A 311 1.53 -22.40 -12.62
N ALA A 312 1.41 -22.46 -13.94
CA ALA A 312 0.58 -21.54 -14.71
C ALA A 312 -0.92 -21.79 -14.48
N ALA A 313 -1.33 -23.04 -14.45
CA ALA A 313 -2.74 -23.43 -14.32
C ALA A 313 -3.34 -23.01 -12.97
N VAL A 314 -2.63 -23.21 -11.85
CA VAL A 314 -3.14 -22.84 -10.51
C VAL A 314 -3.38 -21.33 -10.37
N GLN A 315 -2.58 -20.50 -11.04
CA GLN A 315 -2.80 -19.05 -11.06
C GLN A 315 -4.03 -18.66 -11.86
N MET A 316 -4.26 -19.31 -13.01
CA MET A 316 -5.47 -19.10 -13.79
C MET A 316 -6.71 -19.60 -13.05
N ILE A 317 -6.60 -20.67 -12.27
CA ILE A 317 -7.68 -21.16 -11.41
C ILE A 317 -8.03 -20.11 -10.34
N ALA A 318 -7.05 -19.47 -9.73
CA ALA A 318 -7.29 -18.36 -8.78
C ALA A 318 -8.10 -17.24 -9.44
N GLN A 319 -7.71 -16.85 -10.64
CA GLN A 319 -8.37 -15.79 -11.41
C GLN A 319 -9.81 -16.17 -11.83
N HIS A 320 -10.04 -17.42 -12.23
CA HIS A 320 -11.35 -17.84 -12.72
C HIS A 320 -12.36 -18.11 -11.60
N TYR A 321 -11.96 -18.88 -10.59
CA TYR A 321 -12.89 -19.40 -9.61
C TYR A 321 -13.06 -18.54 -8.36
N PHE A 322 -12.11 -17.60 -8.12
CA PHE A 322 -12.02 -16.90 -6.83
C PHE A 322 -11.82 -15.38 -6.96
N SER A 323 -11.69 -14.83 -8.15
CA SER A 323 -11.61 -13.38 -8.35
C SER A 323 -12.97 -12.71 -8.25
N ASP A 324 -12.96 -11.39 -8.32
CA ASP A 324 -14.15 -10.53 -8.35
C ASP A 324 -15.13 -10.84 -9.51
N ASN A 325 -14.69 -11.56 -10.53
CA ASN A 325 -15.52 -12.03 -11.65
C ASN A 325 -15.93 -13.51 -11.55
N SER A 326 -15.65 -14.16 -10.43
CA SER A 326 -16.00 -15.57 -10.24
C SER A 326 -17.46 -15.76 -9.82
N ASP A 327 -18.00 -16.95 -10.14
CA ASP A 327 -19.33 -17.34 -9.67
C ASP A 327 -19.43 -17.36 -8.14
N LEU A 328 -18.32 -17.67 -7.47
CA LEU A 328 -18.24 -17.65 -6.02
C LEU A 328 -18.35 -16.21 -5.46
N TYR A 329 -17.61 -15.27 -6.04
CA TYR A 329 -17.67 -13.87 -5.64
C TYR A 329 -19.07 -13.31 -5.87
N ARG A 330 -19.63 -13.56 -7.05
CA ARG A 330 -21.00 -13.17 -7.38
C ARG A 330 -21.97 -13.66 -6.31
N LYS A 331 -21.94 -14.94 -6.01
CA LYS A 331 -22.83 -15.60 -5.06
C LYS A 331 -22.71 -15.05 -3.64
N LEU A 332 -21.47 -15.01 -3.10
CA LEU A 332 -21.24 -14.69 -1.69
C LEU A 332 -21.19 -13.19 -1.39
N VAL A 333 -20.62 -12.40 -2.31
CA VAL A 333 -20.39 -10.96 -2.12
C VAL A 333 -21.52 -10.14 -2.73
N LEU A 334 -21.92 -10.43 -3.98
CA LEU A 334 -22.88 -9.58 -4.68
C LEU A 334 -24.33 -9.99 -4.39
N GLU A 335 -24.66 -11.28 -4.47
CA GLU A 335 -26.05 -11.75 -4.33
C GLU A 335 -26.44 -11.93 -2.86
N ARG A 336 -25.68 -12.69 -2.10
CA ARG A 336 -26.03 -13.06 -0.71
C ARG A 336 -25.48 -12.09 0.33
N GLN A 337 -24.45 -11.32 0.00
CA GLN A 337 -23.85 -10.31 0.86
C GLN A 337 -23.39 -10.82 2.23
N VAL A 338 -23.06 -12.13 2.28
CA VAL A 338 -22.54 -12.79 3.49
C VAL A 338 -21.03 -12.66 3.60
N VAL A 339 -20.38 -12.19 2.54
CA VAL A 339 -18.93 -11.91 2.45
C VAL A 339 -18.74 -10.51 1.88
N ASP A 340 -17.86 -9.73 2.45
CA ASP A 340 -17.48 -8.41 1.95
C ASP A 340 -16.05 -8.33 1.42
N GLN A 341 -15.22 -9.35 1.70
CA GLN A 341 -13.90 -9.52 1.10
C GLN A 341 -13.71 -10.98 0.72
N LEU A 342 -13.42 -11.23 -0.54
CA LEU A 342 -13.06 -12.54 -1.07
C LEU A 342 -11.90 -12.37 -2.03
N PHE A 343 -10.81 -13.09 -1.80
CA PHE A 343 -9.67 -13.12 -2.71
C PHE A 343 -8.91 -14.43 -2.62
N ALA A 344 -8.23 -14.77 -3.71
CA ALA A 344 -7.39 -15.96 -3.78
C ALA A 344 -6.03 -15.62 -4.38
N TYR A 345 -5.02 -16.34 -3.95
CA TYR A 345 -3.70 -16.26 -4.55
C TYR A 345 -2.87 -17.53 -4.31
N MET A 346 -1.97 -17.78 -5.22
CA MET A 346 -0.90 -18.75 -5.07
C MET A 346 0.42 -17.98 -5.03
N PRO A 347 1.12 -17.96 -3.90
CA PRO A 347 2.45 -17.39 -3.87
C PRO A 347 3.37 -18.23 -4.76
N MET A 348 4.20 -17.57 -5.53
CA MET A 348 5.10 -18.27 -6.43
C MET A 348 6.40 -18.59 -5.70
N ASN A 349 6.30 -19.49 -4.74
CA ASN A 349 7.40 -19.91 -3.89
C ASN A 349 8.25 -20.98 -4.58
N ARG A 350 9.56 -20.99 -4.31
CA ARG A 350 10.51 -21.98 -4.87
C ARG A 350 10.10 -23.41 -4.56
N ASP A 351 9.66 -23.66 -3.34
CA ASP A 351 9.12 -24.95 -2.90
C ASP A 351 7.60 -24.92 -2.89
N PRO A 352 6.92 -26.08 -2.80
CA PRO A 352 5.47 -26.16 -2.78
C PRO A 352 4.83 -25.26 -1.72
N GLY A 353 4.28 -24.12 -2.16
CA GLY A 353 3.60 -23.12 -1.34
C GLY A 353 2.13 -23.42 -1.16
N LEU A 354 1.41 -22.57 -0.40
CA LEU A 354 -0.02 -22.71 -0.21
C LEU A 354 -0.80 -21.83 -1.22
N PHE A 355 -1.74 -22.47 -1.91
CA PHE A 355 -2.80 -21.78 -2.61
C PHE A 355 -3.85 -21.32 -1.59
N TRP A 356 -4.12 -20.05 -1.52
CA TRP A 356 -4.99 -19.42 -0.52
C TRP A 356 -6.29 -18.95 -1.12
N VAL A 357 -7.39 -19.17 -0.41
CA VAL A 357 -8.65 -18.43 -0.55
C VAL A 357 -9.02 -17.86 0.80
N LEU A 358 -9.23 -16.55 0.84
CA LEU A 358 -9.61 -15.84 2.05
C LEU A 358 -10.97 -15.17 1.85
N ALA A 359 -11.81 -15.26 2.86
CA ALA A 359 -13.11 -14.61 2.89
C ALA A 359 -13.37 -13.96 4.26
N ARG A 360 -13.82 -12.70 4.26
CA ARG A 360 -14.34 -12.04 5.46
C ARG A 360 -15.85 -12.16 5.47
N VAL A 361 -16.38 -12.73 6.55
CA VAL A 361 -17.80 -13.03 6.66
C VAL A 361 -18.53 -11.94 7.43
N VAL A 362 -19.56 -11.38 6.83
CA VAL A 362 -20.32 -10.25 7.41
C VAL A 362 -21.21 -10.74 8.55
N ASP A 363 -21.94 -11.82 8.33
CA ASP A 363 -22.78 -12.47 9.34
C ASP A 363 -22.06 -13.72 9.87
N PRO A 364 -21.64 -13.73 11.15
CA PRO A 364 -20.99 -14.90 11.73
C PRO A 364 -21.75 -16.22 11.56
N ALA A 365 -23.10 -16.17 11.49
CA ALA A 365 -23.94 -17.35 11.27
C ALA A 365 -23.76 -17.98 9.87
N ALA A 366 -23.30 -17.19 8.90
CA ALA A 366 -23.06 -17.66 7.53
C ALA A 366 -21.64 -18.24 7.33
N THR A 367 -20.77 -18.22 8.35
CA THR A 367 -19.37 -18.62 8.21
C THR A 367 -19.21 -20.04 7.65
N ALA A 368 -20.11 -20.97 7.99
CA ALA A 368 -20.07 -22.32 7.46
C ALA A 368 -20.38 -22.41 6.00
N GLU A 369 -21.45 -21.80 5.66
CA GLU A 369 -21.92 -21.75 4.31
C GLU A 369 -20.84 -21.18 3.39
N VAL A 370 -20.22 -20.08 3.79
CA VAL A 370 -19.13 -19.46 3.05
C VAL A 370 -17.93 -20.40 2.88
N ARG A 371 -17.52 -21.09 3.97
CA ARG A 371 -16.46 -22.09 3.91
C ARG A 371 -16.79 -23.19 2.90
N ASP A 372 -17.98 -23.74 2.98
CA ASP A 372 -18.35 -24.91 2.17
C ASP A 372 -18.57 -24.54 0.69
N GLU A 373 -19.01 -23.32 0.41
CA GLU A 373 -19.04 -22.80 -0.95
C GLU A 373 -17.64 -22.62 -1.55
N ILE A 374 -16.68 -22.14 -0.76
CA ILE A 374 -15.27 -22.09 -1.17
C ILE A 374 -14.78 -23.51 -1.50
N LEU A 375 -15.06 -24.44 -0.62
CA LEU A 375 -14.66 -25.84 -0.84
C LEU A 375 -15.38 -26.48 -2.05
N ALA A 376 -16.65 -26.25 -2.21
CA ALA A 376 -17.41 -26.69 -3.37
C ALA A 376 -16.86 -26.09 -4.68
N THR A 377 -16.35 -24.87 -4.64
CA THR A 377 -15.73 -24.22 -5.79
C THR A 377 -14.41 -24.89 -6.17
N PHE A 378 -13.59 -25.30 -5.21
CA PHE A 378 -12.42 -26.13 -5.48
C PHE A 378 -12.80 -27.50 -6.07
N ALA A 379 -13.89 -28.09 -5.60
CA ALA A 379 -14.39 -29.33 -6.17
C ALA A 379 -14.87 -29.17 -7.63
N ARG A 380 -15.53 -28.09 -7.93
CA ARG A 380 -15.90 -27.73 -9.31
C ARG A 380 -14.68 -27.55 -10.21
N ALA A 381 -13.66 -26.85 -9.74
CA ALA A 381 -12.43 -26.66 -10.49
C ALA A 381 -11.76 -27.97 -10.94
N ARG A 382 -11.94 -29.03 -10.18
CA ARG A 382 -11.42 -30.38 -10.49
C ARG A 382 -12.25 -31.16 -11.52
N THR A 383 -13.48 -30.77 -11.80
CA THR A 383 -14.44 -31.53 -12.62
C THR A 383 -15.01 -30.73 -13.77
N GLU A 384 -15.01 -29.43 -13.70
CA GLU A 384 -15.54 -28.53 -14.69
C GLU A 384 -14.44 -28.09 -15.67
N THR A 385 -14.69 -28.29 -16.97
CA THR A 385 -13.79 -27.83 -18.03
C THR A 385 -14.25 -26.48 -18.55
N LEU A 386 -13.40 -25.50 -18.52
CA LEU A 386 -13.67 -24.16 -19.04
C LEU A 386 -13.94 -24.19 -20.55
N SER A 387 -14.74 -23.23 -21.03
CA SER A 387 -14.78 -22.98 -22.48
C SER A 387 -13.46 -22.33 -22.93
N PRO A 388 -13.01 -22.58 -24.17
CA PRO A 388 -11.82 -21.91 -24.71
C PRO A 388 -11.91 -20.38 -24.64
N ASP A 389 -13.08 -19.80 -24.84
CA ASP A 389 -13.29 -18.34 -24.77
C ASP A 389 -13.10 -17.80 -23.34
N LYS A 390 -13.57 -18.52 -22.32
CA LYS A 390 -13.31 -18.13 -20.93
C LYS A 390 -11.81 -18.20 -20.61
N LEU A 391 -11.13 -19.26 -21.02
CA LEU A 391 -9.68 -19.38 -20.84
C LEU A 391 -8.92 -18.25 -21.56
N GLN A 392 -9.33 -17.88 -22.77
CA GLN A 392 -8.70 -16.80 -23.51
C GLN A 392 -8.83 -15.46 -22.77
N ARG A 393 -10.01 -15.16 -22.24
CA ARG A 393 -10.21 -13.94 -21.43
C ARG A 393 -9.33 -13.89 -20.19
N ILE A 394 -9.06 -15.03 -19.53
CA ILE A 394 -8.14 -15.11 -18.38
C ILE A 394 -6.71 -14.79 -18.84
N LYS A 395 -6.28 -15.39 -19.96
CA LYS A 395 -4.96 -15.13 -20.55
C LYS A 395 -4.79 -13.65 -20.88
N ASP A 396 -5.80 -13.05 -21.52
CA ASP A 396 -5.81 -11.64 -21.89
C ASP A 396 -5.72 -10.74 -20.63
N ARG A 397 -6.51 -11.01 -19.60
CA ARG A 397 -6.46 -10.28 -18.35
C ARG A 397 -5.09 -10.35 -17.68
N MET A 398 -4.49 -11.55 -17.61
CA MET A 398 -3.16 -11.70 -17.00
C MET A 398 -2.11 -10.93 -17.79
N ARG A 399 -2.15 -11.02 -19.13
CA ARG A 399 -1.24 -10.29 -20.00
C ARG A 399 -1.41 -8.78 -19.87
N PHE A 400 -2.61 -8.25 -20.02
CA PHE A 400 -2.86 -6.82 -19.95
C PHE A 400 -2.68 -6.28 -18.53
N GLY A 401 -2.98 -7.08 -17.49
CA GLY A 401 -2.71 -6.73 -16.11
C GLY A 401 -1.22 -6.54 -15.82
N PHE A 402 -0.38 -7.41 -16.33
CA PHE A 402 1.08 -7.27 -16.25
C PHE A 402 1.57 -6.02 -16.99
N LEU A 403 1.16 -5.86 -18.26
CA LEU A 403 1.56 -4.71 -19.07
C LEU A 403 1.11 -3.38 -18.46
N ALA A 404 -0.07 -3.33 -17.87
CA ALA A 404 -0.57 -2.15 -17.19
C ALA A 404 0.21 -1.79 -15.90
N GLY A 405 0.93 -2.76 -15.33
CA GLY A 405 1.83 -2.54 -14.19
C GLY A 405 3.23 -2.04 -14.55
N LEU A 406 3.55 -1.93 -15.85
CA LEU A 406 4.87 -1.50 -16.33
C LEU A 406 4.88 -0.02 -16.75
N ASP A 407 4.24 0.85 -16.00
CA ASP A 407 3.96 2.24 -16.37
C ASP A 407 5.06 3.23 -15.97
N ASN A 408 6.07 2.80 -15.22
CA ASN A 408 7.21 3.61 -14.80
C ASN A 408 8.42 2.76 -14.39
N SER A 409 9.63 3.37 -14.29
CA SER A 409 10.86 2.65 -13.95
C SER A 409 10.78 1.92 -12.59
N PRO A 410 10.26 2.51 -11.50
CA PRO A 410 10.05 1.81 -10.23
C PRO A 410 9.14 0.57 -10.33
N ALA A 411 8.02 0.69 -11.01
CA ALA A 411 7.07 -0.42 -11.17
C ALA A 411 7.66 -1.56 -12.02
N ILE A 412 8.37 -1.23 -13.09
CA ILE A 412 9.11 -2.21 -13.91
C ILE A 412 10.18 -2.91 -13.05
N GLY A 413 10.97 -2.14 -12.30
CA GLY A 413 11.99 -2.68 -11.41
C GLY A 413 11.42 -3.64 -10.38
N ALA A 414 10.38 -3.23 -9.69
CA ALA A 414 9.68 -4.04 -8.68
C ALA A 414 9.08 -5.32 -9.28
N ALA A 415 8.43 -5.23 -10.45
CA ALA A 415 7.91 -6.40 -11.15
C ALA A 415 9.04 -7.38 -11.48
N LEU A 416 10.14 -6.89 -12.06
CA LEU A 416 11.28 -7.73 -12.44
C LEU A 416 11.98 -8.36 -11.23
N ALA A 417 12.10 -7.67 -10.10
CA ALA A 417 12.77 -8.21 -8.91
C ALA A 417 12.19 -9.56 -8.49
N GLY A 418 10.86 -9.68 -8.52
CA GLY A 418 10.17 -10.92 -8.21
C GLY A 418 10.42 -12.05 -9.20
N PHE A 419 10.54 -11.76 -10.47
CA PHE A 419 10.88 -12.77 -11.49
C PHE A 419 12.36 -13.13 -11.46
N VAL A 420 13.20 -12.13 -11.42
CA VAL A 420 14.68 -12.29 -11.52
C VAL A 420 15.24 -13.07 -10.33
N GLN A 421 14.67 -12.95 -9.14
CA GLN A 421 15.17 -13.65 -7.97
C GLN A 421 15.21 -15.18 -8.12
N TYR A 422 14.48 -15.78 -9.07
CA TYR A 422 14.48 -17.23 -9.30
C TYR A 422 15.59 -17.68 -10.25
N GLU A 423 15.51 -17.30 -11.52
CA GLU A 423 16.50 -17.68 -12.55
C GLU A 423 17.62 -16.64 -12.71
N ARG A 424 17.49 -15.51 -12.05
CA ARG A 424 18.36 -14.33 -12.22
C ARG A 424 18.40 -13.84 -13.68
N SER A 425 17.25 -13.91 -14.38
CA SER A 425 17.07 -13.51 -15.78
C SER A 425 15.70 -12.90 -16.02
N VAL A 426 15.63 -11.93 -16.93
CA VAL A 426 14.37 -11.34 -17.42
C VAL A 426 13.60 -12.33 -18.29
N GLU A 427 14.26 -13.28 -18.94
CA GLU A 427 13.60 -14.31 -19.79
C GLU A 427 12.55 -15.13 -19.04
N THR A 428 12.62 -15.17 -17.74
CA THR A 428 11.64 -15.82 -16.85
C THR A 428 10.23 -15.31 -17.05
N VAL A 429 10.07 -14.00 -17.28
CA VAL A 429 8.77 -13.37 -17.53
C VAL A 429 8.15 -13.96 -18.79
N ASP A 430 8.88 -13.91 -19.90
CA ASP A 430 8.37 -14.41 -21.17
C ASP A 430 8.14 -15.92 -21.16
N ALA A 431 8.96 -16.69 -20.42
CA ALA A 431 8.77 -18.13 -20.24
C ALA A 431 7.43 -18.44 -19.56
N LEU A 432 7.09 -17.73 -18.47
CA LEU A 432 5.79 -17.94 -17.81
C LEU A 432 4.63 -17.57 -18.72
N TYR A 433 4.69 -16.42 -19.38
CA TYR A 433 3.60 -15.96 -20.25
C TYR A 433 3.46 -16.85 -21.51
N ALA A 434 4.55 -17.43 -21.99
CA ALA A 434 4.49 -18.48 -23.03
C ALA A 434 3.76 -19.74 -22.50
N THR A 435 4.02 -20.12 -21.25
CA THR A 435 3.31 -21.24 -20.60
C THR A 435 1.82 -20.92 -20.41
N PHE A 436 1.47 -19.71 -19.95
CA PHE A 436 0.07 -19.28 -19.91
C PHE A 436 -0.60 -19.38 -21.30
N ALA A 437 0.08 -18.89 -22.33
CA ALA A 437 -0.46 -18.91 -23.69
C ALA A 437 -0.70 -20.34 -24.21
N ALA A 438 0.14 -21.29 -23.81
CA ALA A 438 0.06 -22.68 -24.26
C ALA A 438 -1.04 -23.51 -23.59
N LEU A 439 -1.51 -23.13 -22.37
CA LEU A 439 -2.50 -23.91 -21.63
C LEU A 439 -3.81 -24.10 -22.41
N ALA A 440 -4.37 -25.30 -22.30
CA ALA A 440 -5.71 -25.65 -22.74
C ALA A 440 -6.66 -25.78 -21.54
N PRO A 441 -7.99 -25.70 -21.73
CA PRO A 441 -8.95 -25.86 -20.63
C PRO A 441 -8.79 -27.13 -19.79
N ALA A 442 -8.36 -28.23 -20.40
CA ALA A 442 -8.13 -29.50 -19.72
C ALA A 442 -6.94 -29.46 -18.76
N ASP A 443 -5.93 -28.59 -19.03
CA ASP A 443 -4.76 -28.48 -18.17
C ASP A 443 -5.13 -27.89 -16.81
N LEU A 444 -6.06 -26.92 -16.78
CA LEU A 444 -6.54 -26.33 -15.53
C LEU A 444 -7.27 -27.39 -14.69
N THR A 445 -8.16 -28.17 -15.29
CA THR A 445 -8.88 -29.23 -14.60
C THR A 445 -7.92 -30.30 -14.08
N ALA A 446 -6.91 -30.67 -14.87
CA ALA A 446 -5.89 -31.64 -14.47
C ALA A 446 -5.01 -31.13 -13.32
N ALA A 447 -4.58 -29.88 -13.36
CA ALA A 447 -3.82 -29.25 -12.27
C ALA A 447 -4.66 -29.15 -11.00
N ALA A 448 -5.93 -28.74 -11.11
CA ALA A 448 -6.85 -28.71 -9.97
C ALA A 448 -7.00 -30.09 -9.33
N ASP A 449 -7.12 -31.14 -10.14
CA ASP A 449 -7.24 -32.51 -9.61
C ASP A 449 -5.94 -33.03 -8.95
N ARG A 450 -4.77 -32.55 -9.36
CA ARG A 450 -3.50 -32.88 -8.69
C ARG A 450 -3.34 -32.16 -7.37
N HIS A 451 -3.64 -30.86 -7.30
CA HIS A 451 -3.23 -29.99 -6.20
C HIS A 451 -4.34 -29.70 -5.17
N PHE A 452 -5.62 -29.69 -5.57
CA PHE A 452 -6.69 -29.35 -4.61
C PHE A 452 -7.34 -30.59 -4.00
N ARG A 453 -6.55 -31.33 -3.22
CA ARG A 453 -6.98 -32.56 -2.54
C ARG A 453 -7.01 -32.38 -1.05
N ASP A 454 -7.92 -33.05 -0.36
CA ASP A 454 -8.05 -33.01 1.09
C ASP A 454 -6.76 -33.42 1.81
N ALA A 455 -5.98 -34.27 1.21
CA ALA A 455 -4.69 -34.69 1.78
C ALA A 455 -3.73 -33.52 2.09
N VAL A 456 -3.85 -32.42 1.37
CA VAL A 456 -2.98 -31.25 1.46
C VAL A 456 -3.77 -29.96 1.73
N ARG A 457 -4.96 -30.11 2.36
CA ARG A 457 -5.84 -28.99 2.68
C ARG A 457 -5.69 -28.56 4.15
N THR A 458 -5.69 -27.24 4.38
CA THR A 458 -5.83 -26.66 5.73
C THR A 458 -6.91 -25.57 5.69
N VAL A 459 -7.81 -25.59 6.68
CA VAL A 459 -8.81 -24.55 6.86
C VAL A 459 -8.53 -23.82 8.17
N GLY A 460 -8.35 -22.49 8.09
CA GLY A 460 -8.25 -21.61 9.24
C GLY A 460 -9.49 -20.74 9.39
N ILE A 461 -9.95 -20.54 10.61
CA ILE A 461 -11.01 -19.58 10.95
C ILE A 461 -10.53 -18.75 12.12
N ILE A 462 -10.59 -17.43 11.99
CA ILE A 462 -10.33 -16.50 13.08
C ILE A 462 -11.60 -15.68 13.34
N ALA A 463 -11.97 -15.57 14.61
CA ALA A 463 -13.14 -14.82 15.03
C ALA A 463 -13.03 -14.35 16.49
N SER A 464 -13.92 -13.43 16.90
CA SER A 464 -14.03 -12.97 18.28
C SER A 464 -14.58 -14.08 19.18
N GLY A 465 -13.84 -14.46 20.20
CA GLY A 465 -14.24 -15.46 21.19
C GLY A 465 -14.52 -16.86 20.62
N ASP A 466 -15.25 -17.69 21.38
CA ASP A 466 -15.52 -19.09 21.04
C ASP A 466 -16.81 -19.32 20.21
N SER A 467 -17.32 -18.29 19.52
CA SER A 467 -18.68 -18.26 19.00
C SER A 467 -18.97 -19.13 17.77
N LEU A 468 -18.00 -19.80 17.16
CA LEU A 468 -18.15 -20.44 15.86
C LEU A 468 -17.77 -21.93 15.81
N ALA A 469 -18.20 -22.73 16.74
CA ALA A 469 -18.02 -24.18 16.68
C ALA A 469 -19.13 -24.86 15.85
N GLY A 470 -18.83 -25.22 14.61
CA GLY A 470 -19.60 -26.13 13.75
C GLY A 470 -20.56 -25.52 12.72
N LEU A 471 -20.12 -25.39 11.51
CA LEU A 471 -20.74 -24.61 10.42
C LEU A 471 -20.93 -25.35 9.07
N GLU A 472 -22.04 -25.10 8.25
CA GLU A 472 -22.30 -25.61 6.88
C GLU A 472 -23.19 -24.74 5.95
N ALA A 473 -23.31 -24.91 4.65
CA ALA A 473 -23.18 -24.25 3.35
C ALA A 473 -24.41 -23.81 2.47
N GLY A 474 -24.37 -23.06 1.37
CA GLY A 474 -24.74 -22.96 -0.03
C GLY A 474 -25.76 -22.04 -0.72
N GLY A 475 -25.67 -21.48 -1.86
CA GLY A 475 -25.87 -20.82 -3.08
C GLY A 475 -27.15 -20.39 -3.83
N PRO A 476 -27.35 -19.96 -5.07
CA PRO A 476 -26.86 -19.05 -6.14
C PRO A 476 -27.83 -18.00 -6.86
N SER A 477 -27.64 -17.27 -7.88
CA SER A 477 -27.48 -16.70 -9.26
C SER A 477 -28.64 -15.86 -9.93
N VAL A 478 -28.70 -15.05 -11.01
CA VAL A 478 -28.04 -14.21 -12.05
C VAL A 478 -29.06 -13.46 -12.98
N ASP A 479 -28.62 -12.44 -13.73
CA ASP A 479 -29.07 -11.78 -15.01
C ASP A 479 -30.09 -10.61 -14.99
N ALA A 480 -30.10 -9.62 -15.80
CA ALA A 480 -29.47 -8.84 -16.84
C ALA A 480 -30.36 -7.72 -17.48
N LEU A 481 -29.83 -6.73 -18.14
CA LEU A 481 -29.96 -5.99 -19.43
C LEU A 481 -30.61 -4.60 -19.57
N ALA A 482 -30.14 -3.81 -20.29
CA ALA A 482 -29.64 -3.00 -21.40
C ALA A 482 -30.47 -1.82 -21.98
N ALA A 483 -29.94 -0.70 -22.16
CA ALA A 483 -29.53 0.27 -23.19
C ALA A 483 -30.35 1.53 -23.59
N ALA A 484 -29.68 2.64 -23.86
CA ALA A 484 -29.54 3.59 -25.00
C ALA A 484 -29.99 5.08 -24.97
N ALA A 485 -29.09 5.98 -25.24
CA ALA A 485 -28.77 7.05 -26.25
C ALA A 485 -29.66 8.34 -26.35
N THR A 486 -29.27 9.55 -26.59
CA THR A 486 -28.26 10.48 -27.12
C THR A 486 -28.81 11.91 -27.23
N THR A 487 -28.04 13.05 -27.15
CA THR A 487 -27.74 14.15 -28.08
C THR A 487 -27.39 15.48 -27.42
N GLY A 488 -26.31 16.17 -27.82
CA GLY A 488 -25.78 17.46 -27.37
C GLY A 488 -24.28 17.38 -26.97
N GLU A 489 -23.53 18.50 -27.00
CA GLU A 489 -22.14 18.52 -26.49
C GLU A 489 -22.07 19.13 -25.09
N ALA A 490 -21.31 18.51 -24.19
CA ALA A 490 -21.11 18.98 -22.81
C ALA A 490 -19.97 20.00 -22.72
N ALA A 491 -20.19 21.10 -21.98
CA ALA A 491 -19.14 22.01 -21.58
C ALA A 491 -18.58 21.56 -20.20
N PHE A 492 -17.37 21.01 -20.17
CA PHE A 492 -16.64 20.67 -18.97
C PHE A 492 -15.19 21.14 -19.07
N ARG A 493 -14.49 21.25 -17.93
CA ARG A 493 -13.07 21.56 -17.90
C ARG A 493 -12.25 20.33 -18.27
N LEU A 494 -11.22 20.49 -19.11
CA LEU A 494 -10.37 19.39 -19.59
C LEU A 494 -8.93 19.62 -19.17
N VAL A 495 -8.31 18.62 -18.56
CA VAL A 495 -6.89 18.56 -18.20
C VAL A 495 -6.25 17.39 -18.92
N GLU A 496 -5.24 17.66 -19.74
CA GLU A 496 -4.66 16.67 -20.64
C GLU A 496 -3.16 16.46 -20.39
N ARG A 497 -2.74 15.20 -20.48
CA ARG A 497 -1.34 14.73 -20.50
C ARG A 497 -1.19 13.68 -21.61
N HIS A 498 -1.34 14.11 -22.86
CA HIS A 498 -1.27 13.22 -24.02
C HIS A 498 0.14 12.67 -24.24
N SER A 499 0.25 11.38 -24.58
CA SER A 499 1.51 10.71 -24.93
C SER A 499 1.26 9.56 -25.89
N ASP A 500 1.69 9.70 -27.13
CA ASP A 500 1.60 8.63 -28.14
C ASP A 500 2.46 7.40 -27.78
N ALA A 501 3.49 7.59 -26.97
CA ALA A 501 4.38 6.54 -26.51
C ALA A 501 3.71 5.60 -25.49
N SER A 502 2.71 6.11 -24.73
CA SER A 502 2.02 5.29 -23.74
C SER A 502 0.94 4.40 -24.38
N PRO A 503 0.96 3.08 -24.17
CA PRO A 503 -0.14 2.21 -24.60
C PRO A 503 -1.37 2.32 -23.69
N LEU A 504 -1.22 2.96 -22.52
CA LEU A 504 -2.29 3.13 -21.54
C LEU A 504 -3.03 4.44 -21.74
N VAL A 505 -4.29 4.46 -21.34
CA VAL A 505 -5.13 5.65 -21.26
C VAL A 505 -5.72 5.74 -19.86
N ASP A 506 -5.45 6.84 -19.17
CA ASP A 506 -6.09 7.18 -17.91
C ASP A 506 -7.22 8.17 -18.15
N VAL A 507 -8.37 7.85 -17.59
CA VAL A 507 -9.55 8.72 -17.61
C VAL A 507 -9.98 9.02 -16.18
N SER A 508 -10.16 10.29 -15.86
CA SER A 508 -10.63 10.75 -14.55
C SER A 508 -11.78 11.75 -14.72
N TYR A 509 -12.90 11.47 -14.07
CA TYR A 509 -14.04 12.40 -13.95
C TYR A 509 -14.04 12.94 -12.52
N VAL A 510 -13.70 14.20 -12.35
CA VAL A 510 -13.61 14.85 -11.05
C VAL A 510 -14.76 15.83 -10.89
N PHE A 511 -15.72 15.49 -10.06
CA PHE A 511 -16.86 16.32 -9.72
C PHE A 511 -16.62 17.07 -8.41
N ARG A 512 -17.04 18.32 -8.33
CA ARG A 512 -17.08 19.10 -7.08
C ARG A 512 -18.28 18.65 -6.23
N ALA A 513 -18.29 17.38 -5.83
CA ALA A 513 -19.42 16.68 -5.20
C ALA A 513 -18.99 15.88 -3.95
N GLY A 514 -18.01 16.40 -3.18
CA GLY A 514 -17.44 15.72 -2.03
C GLY A 514 -18.35 15.68 -0.79
N ALA A 515 -17.89 14.97 0.26
CA ALA A 515 -18.63 14.72 1.49
C ALA A 515 -19.01 16.00 2.29
N MET A 516 -18.41 17.16 1.99
CA MET A 516 -18.84 18.42 2.57
C MET A 516 -20.27 18.81 2.17
N LEU A 517 -20.78 18.28 1.08
CA LEU A 517 -22.13 18.52 0.59
C LEU A 517 -23.18 17.60 1.19
N ASP A 518 -22.77 16.61 1.99
CA ASP A 518 -23.70 15.73 2.70
C ASP A 518 -24.58 16.53 3.64
N PRO A 519 -25.93 16.48 3.50
CA PRO A 519 -26.84 17.18 4.41
C PRO A 519 -26.67 16.71 5.87
N PRO A 520 -27.09 17.52 6.85
CA PRO A 520 -27.21 17.07 8.23
C PRO A 520 -28.09 15.81 8.33
N GLY A 521 -27.67 14.81 9.10
CA GLY A 521 -28.35 13.52 9.26
C GLY A 521 -28.22 12.57 8.06
N LYS A 522 -27.36 12.92 7.07
CA LYS A 522 -27.13 12.10 5.86
C LYS A 522 -25.63 11.98 5.54
N LYS A 523 -24.78 11.97 6.57
CA LYS A 523 -23.33 11.87 6.39
C LYS A 523 -22.93 10.51 5.84
N GLY A 524 -22.14 10.52 4.76
CA GLY A 524 -21.78 9.34 3.95
C GLY A 524 -22.53 9.25 2.62
N LEU A 525 -23.42 10.22 2.33
CA LEU A 525 -24.21 10.21 1.11
C LEU A 525 -23.36 10.35 -0.15
N ALA A 526 -22.38 11.25 -0.16
CA ALA A 526 -21.46 11.42 -1.29
C ALA A 526 -20.66 10.12 -1.54
N GLN A 527 -20.21 9.46 -0.48
CA GLN A 527 -19.49 8.21 -0.54
C GLN A 527 -20.37 7.09 -1.12
N LEU A 528 -21.58 6.92 -0.59
CA LEU A 528 -22.50 5.87 -1.06
C LEU A 528 -22.94 6.13 -2.50
N THR A 529 -23.16 7.40 -2.89
CA THR A 529 -23.48 7.76 -4.28
C THR A 529 -22.34 7.37 -5.23
N ALA A 530 -21.10 7.67 -4.87
CA ALA A 530 -19.95 7.31 -5.69
C ALA A 530 -19.78 5.78 -5.81
N MET A 531 -20.05 5.02 -4.74
CA MET A 531 -20.07 3.56 -4.76
C MET A 531 -21.18 3.04 -5.69
N MET A 532 -22.37 3.60 -5.64
CA MET A 532 -23.45 3.22 -6.54
C MET A 532 -23.10 3.43 -8.02
N LEU A 533 -22.32 4.47 -8.34
CA LEU A 533 -21.90 4.75 -9.73
C LEU A 533 -20.82 3.77 -10.24
N THR A 534 -20.03 3.19 -9.35
CA THR A 534 -18.91 2.34 -9.76
C THR A 534 -19.10 0.86 -9.43
N GLU A 535 -20.05 0.52 -8.55
CA GLU A 535 -20.15 -0.82 -7.96
C GLU A 535 -21.59 -1.39 -7.96
N ALA A 536 -22.57 -0.68 -8.53
CA ALA A 536 -23.94 -1.15 -8.68
C ALA A 536 -24.32 -1.44 -10.14
N GLY A 537 -23.35 -1.34 -11.06
CA GLY A 537 -23.61 -1.53 -12.48
C GLY A 537 -24.33 -0.36 -13.14
N SER A 538 -24.97 -0.60 -14.27
CA SER A 538 -25.75 0.36 -15.05
C SER A 538 -27.25 0.01 -15.05
N ALA A 539 -28.06 0.86 -15.62
CA ALA A 539 -29.49 0.56 -15.81
C ALA A 539 -29.71 -0.70 -16.65
N SER A 540 -28.75 -1.04 -17.51
CA SER A 540 -28.85 -2.12 -18.48
C SER A 540 -28.05 -3.36 -18.13
N ARG A 541 -27.05 -3.25 -17.24
CA ARG A 541 -26.13 -4.33 -16.84
C ARG A 541 -25.98 -4.38 -15.35
N SER A 542 -25.93 -5.59 -14.78
CA SER A 542 -25.49 -5.79 -13.40
C SER A 542 -24.01 -5.45 -13.28
N ILE A 543 -23.55 -5.18 -12.05
CA ILE A 543 -22.12 -4.98 -11.80
C ILE A 543 -21.28 -6.18 -12.19
N ASP A 544 -21.82 -7.35 -12.04
CA ASP A 544 -21.26 -8.63 -12.42
C ASP A 544 -21.00 -8.72 -13.94
N GLN A 545 -22.00 -8.35 -14.76
CA GLN A 545 -21.83 -8.31 -16.21
C GLN A 545 -20.82 -7.24 -16.66
N ILE A 546 -20.73 -6.14 -15.95
CA ILE A 546 -19.70 -5.11 -16.23
C ILE A 546 -18.31 -5.62 -15.86
N ASN A 547 -18.17 -6.25 -14.70
CA ASN A 547 -16.93 -6.86 -14.27
C ASN A 547 -16.48 -7.97 -15.23
N ASP A 548 -17.39 -8.84 -15.66
CA ASP A 548 -17.12 -9.87 -16.68
C ASP A 548 -16.62 -9.28 -18.01
N ALA A 549 -17.14 -8.12 -18.39
CA ALA A 549 -16.72 -7.44 -19.62
C ALA A 549 -15.39 -6.68 -19.45
N LEU A 550 -15.13 -6.11 -18.27
CA LEU A 550 -13.87 -5.42 -17.95
C LEU A 550 -12.71 -6.39 -17.69
N TYR A 551 -13.03 -7.61 -17.24
CA TYR A 551 -12.06 -8.61 -16.82
C TYR A 551 -10.96 -8.90 -17.85
N PRO A 552 -11.26 -9.23 -19.12
CA PRO A 552 -10.22 -9.50 -20.12
C PRO A 552 -9.40 -8.27 -20.50
N MET A 553 -9.87 -7.06 -20.19
CA MET A 553 -9.16 -5.81 -20.46
C MET A 553 -8.14 -5.48 -19.36
N ALA A 554 -8.12 -6.22 -18.26
CA ALA A 554 -7.38 -5.92 -17.03
C ALA A 554 -7.65 -4.49 -16.52
N ALA A 555 -8.86 -3.98 -16.74
CA ALA A 555 -9.25 -2.61 -16.46
C ALA A 555 -10.35 -2.57 -15.39
N GLY A 556 -10.44 -1.46 -14.69
CA GLY A 556 -11.48 -1.20 -13.69
C GLY A 556 -12.05 0.21 -13.82
N PHE A 557 -13.08 0.48 -13.03
CA PHE A 557 -13.63 1.80 -12.84
C PHE A 557 -13.92 1.97 -11.36
N GLY A 558 -13.31 2.94 -10.72
CA GLY A 558 -13.39 3.11 -9.26
C GLY A 558 -13.64 4.55 -8.85
N ALA A 559 -14.05 4.71 -7.59
CA ALA A 559 -14.34 6.02 -6.99
C ALA A 559 -13.34 6.36 -5.88
N GLN A 560 -13.01 7.65 -5.79
CA GLN A 560 -12.30 8.28 -4.68
C GLN A 560 -13.14 9.45 -4.22
N VAL A 561 -13.46 9.51 -2.94
CA VAL A 561 -14.24 10.60 -2.35
C VAL A 561 -13.42 11.29 -1.26
N ASP A 562 -13.41 12.61 -1.29
CA ASP A 562 -12.89 13.43 -0.19
C ASP A 562 -13.90 14.55 0.15
N LYS A 563 -13.49 15.53 0.93
CA LYS A 563 -14.38 16.59 1.41
C LYS A 563 -14.98 17.42 0.28
N GLU A 564 -14.19 17.78 -0.72
CA GLU A 564 -14.58 18.73 -1.75
C GLU A 564 -14.80 18.11 -3.14
N MET A 565 -14.45 16.84 -3.32
CA MET A 565 -14.54 16.20 -4.63
C MET A 565 -14.93 14.73 -4.56
N VAL A 566 -15.46 14.25 -5.68
CA VAL A 566 -15.54 12.84 -6.07
C VAL A 566 -14.77 12.68 -7.36
N ARG A 567 -13.84 11.73 -7.40
CA ARG A 567 -13.15 11.29 -8.60
C ARG A 567 -13.60 9.89 -8.98
N LEU A 568 -14.12 9.74 -10.18
CA LEU A 568 -14.37 8.44 -10.80
C LEU A 568 -13.29 8.23 -11.87
N SER A 569 -12.58 7.11 -11.83
CA SER A 569 -11.44 6.94 -12.73
C SER A 569 -11.12 5.49 -13.06
N GLY A 570 -10.40 5.30 -14.15
CA GLY A 570 -9.83 4.02 -14.51
C GLY A 570 -8.71 4.16 -15.53
N THR A 571 -7.91 3.11 -15.61
CA THR A 571 -6.82 2.97 -16.58
C THR A 571 -7.15 1.80 -17.50
N VAL A 572 -6.89 1.95 -18.79
CA VAL A 572 -7.16 0.90 -19.77
C VAL A 572 -6.12 0.94 -20.88
N HIS A 573 -5.78 -0.21 -21.47
CA HIS A 573 -4.98 -0.26 -22.69
C HIS A 573 -5.75 0.39 -23.85
N ARG A 574 -5.06 1.20 -24.68
CA ARG A 574 -5.70 1.97 -25.76
C ARG A 574 -6.55 1.13 -26.73
N ASP A 575 -6.18 -0.13 -26.97
CA ASP A 575 -6.93 -1.04 -27.85
C ASP A 575 -8.31 -1.38 -27.29
N ASN A 576 -8.47 -1.29 -25.97
CA ASN A 576 -9.72 -1.58 -25.27
C ASN A 576 -10.49 -0.30 -24.87
N LEU A 577 -9.97 0.90 -25.17
CA LEU A 577 -10.54 2.17 -24.72
C LEU A 577 -12.01 2.32 -25.07
N ALA A 578 -12.39 2.03 -26.30
CA ALA A 578 -13.79 2.18 -26.75
C ALA A 578 -14.75 1.24 -26.02
N ALA A 579 -14.34 -0.02 -25.78
CA ALA A 579 -15.14 -1.01 -25.06
C ALA A 579 -15.25 -0.65 -23.57
N TRP A 580 -14.11 -0.29 -22.93
CA TRP A 580 -14.05 0.17 -21.55
C TRP A 580 -14.91 1.42 -21.33
N TYR A 581 -14.75 2.41 -22.21
CA TYR A 581 -15.52 3.64 -22.13
C TYR A 581 -17.03 3.39 -22.25
N GLY A 582 -17.45 2.51 -23.17
CA GLY A 582 -18.87 2.17 -23.33
C GLY A 582 -19.49 1.62 -22.04
N LEU A 583 -18.75 0.83 -21.28
CA LEU A 583 -19.20 0.27 -19.99
C LEU A 583 -19.23 1.32 -18.87
N THR A 584 -18.13 2.07 -18.72
CA THR A 584 -17.98 3.03 -17.63
C THR A 584 -18.83 4.29 -17.83
N ALA A 585 -18.99 4.75 -19.07
CA ALA A 585 -19.91 5.83 -19.41
C ALA A 585 -21.37 5.42 -19.14
N GLU A 586 -21.74 4.16 -19.37
CA GLU A 586 -23.08 3.69 -19.05
C GLU A 586 -23.32 3.68 -17.52
N GLN A 587 -22.35 3.28 -16.71
CA GLN A 587 -22.45 3.35 -15.26
C GLN A 587 -22.63 4.81 -14.77
N LEU A 588 -21.93 5.75 -15.38
CA LEU A 588 -22.01 7.17 -15.00
C LEU A 588 -23.30 7.84 -15.51
N LEU A 589 -23.73 7.57 -16.74
CA LEU A 589 -24.82 8.29 -17.42
C LEU A 589 -26.20 7.63 -17.24
N ALA A 590 -26.22 6.35 -16.91
CA ALA A 590 -27.42 5.56 -16.67
C ALA A 590 -27.17 4.54 -15.55
N PRO A 591 -26.97 5.00 -14.31
CA PRO A 591 -26.61 4.14 -13.19
C PRO A 591 -27.66 3.07 -12.88
N GLY A 592 -27.20 1.96 -12.31
CA GLY A 592 -28.06 0.87 -11.88
C GLY A 592 -28.63 1.12 -10.47
N TRP A 593 -29.71 1.87 -10.40
CA TRP A 593 -30.39 2.19 -9.14
C TRP A 593 -31.19 1.00 -8.60
N ARG A 594 -30.51 -0.11 -8.22
CA ARG A 594 -31.16 -1.30 -7.65
C ARG A 594 -31.09 -1.26 -6.13
N GLU A 595 -32.21 -1.56 -5.48
CA GLU A 595 -32.33 -1.57 -4.02
C GLU A 595 -31.38 -2.61 -3.39
N GLU A 596 -31.18 -3.74 -4.03
CA GLU A 596 -30.27 -4.80 -3.59
C GLU A 596 -28.81 -4.33 -3.55
N ASP A 597 -28.33 -3.68 -4.63
CA ASP A 597 -26.99 -3.10 -4.67
C ASP A 597 -26.85 -1.97 -3.65
N PHE A 598 -27.85 -1.13 -3.51
CA PHE A 598 -27.86 -0.08 -2.51
C PHE A 598 -27.69 -0.65 -1.10
N ARG A 599 -28.45 -1.69 -0.72
CA ARG A 599 -28.33 -2.32 0.60
C ARG A 599 -26.99 -2.98 0.83
N ARG A 600 -26.47 -3.67 -0.18
CA ARG A 600 -25.13 -4.24 -0.14
C ARG A 600 -24.07 -3.18 0.12
N LEU A 601 -24.08 -2.10 -0.66
CA LEU A 601 -23.09 -1.02 -0.54
C LEU A 601 -23.25 -0.21 0.75
N GLN A 602 -24.48 -0.01 1.22
CA GLN A 602 -24.75 0.60 2.52
C GLN A 602 -24.16 -0.23 3.67
N THR A 603 -24.36 -1.55 3.65
CA THR A 603 -23.78 -2.47 4.65
C THR A 603 -22.27 -2.45 4.60
N GLN A 604 -21.71 -2.47 3.40
CA GLN A 604 -20.27 -2.43 3.17
C GLN A 604 -19.64 -1.13 3.68
N LEU A 605 -20.33 0.01 3.51
CA LEU A 605 -19.87 1.29 4.01
C LEU A 605 -19.90 1.34 5.57
N VAL A 606 -20.93 0.78 6.19
CA VAL A 606 -21.00 0.62 7.65
C VAL A 606 -19.83 -0.25 8.16
N ASN A 607 -19.54 -1.35 7.49
CA ASN A 607 -18.41 -2.22 7.84
C ASN A 607 -17.07 -1.51 7.67
N ALA A 608 -16.90 -0.69 6.64
CA ALA A 608 -15.69 0.12 6.45
C ALA A 608 -15.47 1.08 7.63
N ILE A 609 -16.53 1.62 8.23
CA ILE A 609 -16.40 2.47 9.41
C ILE A 609 -16.11 1.62 10.66
N LEU A 610 -16.98 0.65 10.98
CA LEU A 610 -16.93 -0.05 12.26
C LEU A 610 -15.78 -1.06 12.33
N THR A 611 -15.56 -1.79 11.25
CA THR A 611 -14.58 -2.89 11.24
C THR A 611 -13.24 -2.42 10.70
N ASP A 612 -13.18 -1.86 9.49
CA ASP A 612 -11.90 -1.56 8.85
C ASP A 612 -11.21 -0.36 9.49
N LEU A 613 -11.97 0.67 9.86
CA LEU A 613 -11.40 1.86 10.50
C LEU A 613 -11.34 1.70 12.04
N VAL A 614 -12.49 1.53 12.70
CA VAL A 614 -12.55 1.62 14.16
C VAL A 614 -11.93 0.38 14.82
N ALA A 615 -12.28 -0.82 14.37
CA ALA A 615 -11.77 -2.04 15.01
C ALA A 615 -10.33 -2.40 14.60
N ASN A 616 -9.97 -2.24 13.32
CA ASN A 616 -8.74 -2.83 12.77
C ASN A 616 -7.62 -1.83 12.45
N ASN A 617 -7.81 -0.50 12.66
CA ASN A 617 -6.82 0.48 12.23
C ASN A 617 -6.66 1.65 13.21
N ASP A 618 -5.90 1.44 14.28
CA ASP A 618 -5.65 2.45 15.33
C ASP A 618 -5.05 3.74 14.81
N GLU A 619 -4.25 3.64 13.75
CA GLU A 619 -3.62 4.78 13.11
C GLU A 619 -4.61 5.69 12.40
N GLU A 620 -5.35 5.14 11.44
CA GLU A 620 -6.34 5.93 10.68
C GLU A 620 -7.47 6.38 11.60
N LEU A 621 -7.87 5.57 12.59
CA LEU A 621 -8.80 5.95 13.64
C LEU A 621 -8.35 7.21 14.39
N GLY A 622 -7.10 7.22 14.84
CA GLY A 622 -6.52 8.38 15.54
C GLY A 622 -6.47 9.64 14.67
N LYS A 623 -6.15 9.49 13.39
CA LYS A 623 -6.08 10.60 12.43
C LYS A 623 -7.47 11.18 12.13
N GLU A 624 -8.43 10.34 11.80
CA GLU A 624 -9.81 10.80 11.49
C GLU A 624 -10.50 11.39 12.71
N ALA A 625 -10.28 10.80 13.89
CA ALA A 625 -10.75 11.37 15.13
C ALA A 625 -10.10 12.73 15.45
N LEU A 626 -8.83 12.95 15.06
CA LEU A 626 -8.17 14.25 15.21
C LEU A 626 -8.83 15.31 14.31
N TYR A 627 -9.20 14.99 13.08
CA TYR A 627 -9.95 15.91 12.22
C TYR A 627 -11.31 16.26 12.82
N GLN A 628 -12.05 15.25 13.29
CA GLN A 628 -13.33 15.50 13.98
C GLN A 628 -13.16 16.35 15.25
N PHE A 629 -12.11 16.10 16.03
CA PHE A 629 -11.84 16.83 17.26
C PHE A 629 -11.43 18.28 16.98
N ILE A 630 -10.63 18.53 15.93
CA ILE A 630 -10.18 19.90 15.58
C ILE A 630 -11.35 20.72 15.04
N TYR A 631 -12.08 20.21 14.07
CA TYR A 631 -13.12 20.96 13.37
C TYR A 631 -14.47 20.94 14.10
N GLY A 632 -14.73 19.90 14.90
CA GLY A 632 -16.02 19.66 15.53
C GLY A 632 -17.00 18.91 14.63
N PRO A 633 -17.98 18.19 15.23
CA PRO A 633 -18.82 17.24 14.50
C PRO A 633 -19.79 17.88 13.49
N GLU A 634 -20.07 19.16 13.61
CA GLU A 634 -20.98 19.87 12.69
C GLU A 634 -20.25 20.56 11.54
N HIS A 635 -18.93 20.68 11.62
CA HIS A 635 -18.15 21.26 10.55
C HIS A 635 -17.94 20.24 9.42
N PRO A 636 -18.06 20.62 8.13
CA PRO A 636 -17.91 19.66 7.02
C PRO A 636 -16.61 18.87 7.00
N TYR A 637 -15.52 19.46 7.51
CA TYR A 637 -14.21 18.77 7.63
C TYR A 637 -14.07 17.94 8.91
N GLY A 638 -14.95 18.14 9.90
CA GLY A 638 -14.98 17.38 11.14
C GLY A 638 -15.82 16.10 11.09
N THR A 639 -16.44 15.80 9.96
CA THR A 639 -17.17 14.54 9.77
C THR A 639 -16.28 13.56 8.98
N LEU A 640 -16.36 12.28 9.27
CA LEU A 640 -15.68 11.25 8.47
C LEU A 640 -16.19 11.30 7.02
N THR A 641 -15.31 11.13 6.04
CA THR A 641 -15.71 11.08 4.62
C THR A 641 -16.62 9.87 4.33
N LEU A 642 -16.39 8.74 5.00
CA LEU A 642 -17.27 7.57 4.95
C LEU A 642 -18.66 7.82 5.58
N GLY A 643 -18.83 8.89 6.34
CA GLY A 643 -20.06 9.24 7.02
C GLY A 643 -20.09 8.85 8.49
N ARG A 644 -21.30 8.87 9.06
CA ARG A 644 -21.60 8.38 10.41
C ARG A 644 -22.45 7.12 10.29
N VAL A 645 -22.23 6.15 11.16
CA VAL A 645 -22.91 4.84 11.06
C VAL A 645 -24.44 5.00 11.05
N GLU A 646 -25.00 5.78 11.99
CA GLU A 646 -26.44 5.96 12.08
C GLU A 646 -27.01 6.73 10.87
N ASP A 647 -26.28 7.73 10.36
CA ASP A 647 -26.68 8.45 9.16
C ASP A 647 -26.65 7.53 7.93
N VAL A 648 -25.55 6.75 7.74
CA VAL A 648 -25.42 5.81 6.62
C VAL A 648 -26.54 4.78 6.65
N GLN A 649 -26.89 4.23 7.83
CA GLN A 649 -27.99 3.27 7.98
C GLN A 649 -29.36 3.87 7.69
N ALA A 650 -29.51 5.19 7.86
CA ALA A 650 -30.75 5.90 7.59
C ALA A 650 -30.90 6.37 6.14
N LEU A 651 -29.83 6.33 5.33
CA LEU A 651 -29.88 6.71 3.91
C LEU A 651 -30.85 5.83 3.13
N THR A 652 -31.47 6.41 2.12
CA THR A 652 -32.36 5.74 1.17
C THR A 652 -31.80 5.83 -0.25
N LEU A 653 -32.26 4.95 -1.14
CA LEU A 653 -31.87 5.00 -2.55
C LEU A 653 -32.31 6.32 -3.20
N ASP A 654 -33.45 6.89 -2.79
CA ASP A 654 -33.93 8.20 -3.27
C ASP A 654 -32.94 9.33 -2.90
N ASP A 655 -32.29 9.26 -1.71
CA ASP A 655 -31.29 10.23 -1.31
C ASP A 655 -30.07 10.20 -2.24
N VAL A 656 -29.62 8.99 -2.59
CA VAL A 656 -28.50 8.78 -3.51
C VAL A 656 -28.83 9.32 -4.91
N GLN A 657 -30.03 9.02 -5.42
CA GLN A 657 -30.49 9.52 -6.72
C GLN A 657 -30.60 11.05 -6.73
N ALA A 658 -31.13 11.63 -5.64
CA ALA A 658 -31.24 13.07 -5.51
C ALA A 658 -29.86 13.76 -5.45
N PHE A 659 -28.91 13.17 -4.74
CA PHE A 659 -27.53 13.67 -4.67
C PHE A 659 -26.83 13.61 -6.04
N TYR A 660 -26.98 12.49 -6.75
CA TYR A 660 -26.48 12.36 -8.13
C TYR A 660 -27.09 13.44 -9.03
N ALA A 661 -28.41 13.61 -9.01
CA ALA A 661 -29.09 14.59 -9.84
C ALA A 661 -28.66 16.05 -9.54
N ALA A 662 -28.35 16.35 -8.28
CA ALA A 662 -27.95 17.69 -7.86
C ALA A 662 -26.49 18.04 -8.12
N HIS A 663 -25.59 17.03 -8.11
CA HIS A 663 -24.16 17.29 -8.03
C HIS A 663 -23.31 16.69 -9.17
N TYR A 664 -23.85 15.77 -9.98
CA TYR A 664 -23.11 15.16 -11.08
C TYR A 664 -23.59 15.76 -12.42
N HIS A 665 -23.07 16.93 -12.75
CA HIS A 665 -23.44 17.66 -13.97
C HIS A 665 -22.20 18.28 -14.66
N PRO A 666 -22.25 18.57 -15.98
CA PRO A 666 -21.07 19.02 -16.73
C PRO A 666 -20.40 20.28 -16.18
N ALA A 667 -21.16 21.26 -15.67
CA ALA A 667 -20.62 22.50 -15.11
C ALA A 667 -19.82 22.30 -13.81
N ASN A 668 -19.96 21.13 -13.16
CA ASN A 668 -19.27 20.75 -11.92
C ASN A 668 -18.12 19.75 -12.18
N LEU A 669 -17.85 19.46 -13.46
CA LEU A 669 -16.96 18.39 -13.90
C LEU A 669 -15.65 18.93 -14.47
N THR A 670 -14.54 18.36 -13.97
CA THR A 670 -13.24 18.38 -14.64
C THR A 670 -12.94 16.98 -15.17
N VAL A 671 -12.66 16.84 -16.46
CA VAL A 671 -12.21 15.60 -17.06
C VAL A 671 -10.70 15.62 -17.18
N GLY A 672 -10.02 14.62 -16.66
CA GLY A 672 -8.60 14.37 -16.85
C GLY A 672 -8.36 13.25 -17.84
N LEU A 673 -7.43 13.45 -18.76
CA LEU A 673 -6.98 12.46 -19.73
C LEU A 673 -5.47 12.38 -19.76
N ALA A 674 -4.91 11.15 -19.70
CA ALA A 674 -3.49 10.94 -19.96
C ALA A 674 -3.27 9.73 -20.86
N GLY A 675 -2.10 9.69 -21.53
CA GLY A 675 -1.67 8.60 -22.38
C GLY A 675 -2.10 8.65 -23.83
N GLY A 676 -2.10 7.51 -24.50
CA GLY A 676 -2.26 7.38 -25.97
C GLY A 676 -3.70 7.29 -26.45
N TYR A 677 -4.58 8.18 -26.02
CA TYR A 677 -5.96 8.21 -26.50
C TYR A 677 -6.08 8.87 -27.88
N PRO A 678 -7.03 8.43 -28.74
CA PRO A 678 -7.23 9.03 -30.06
C PRO A 678 -7.89 10.42 -29.94
N ALA A 679 -7.57 11.34 -30.86
CA ALA A 679 -8.04 12.73 -30.81
C ALA A 679 -9.58 12.86 -30.78
N GLU A 680 -10.30 11.97 -31.47
CA GLU A 680 -11.77 11.92 -31.47
C GLU A 680 -12.40 11.52 -30.12
N PHE A 681 -11.61 11.01 -29.18
CA PHE A 681 -12.12 10.58 -27.88
C PHE A 681 -12.65 11.77 -27.06
N VAL A 682 -11.99 12.93 -27.16
CA VAL A 682 -12.44 14.16 -26.51
C VAL A 682 -13.82 14.59 -27.02
N ALA A 683 -14.04 14.51 -28.32
CA ALA A 683 -15.35 14.83 -28.93
C ALA A 683 -16.42 13.82 -28.46
N THR A 684 -16.07 12.55 -28.35
CA THR A 684 -16.96 11.51 -27.80
C THR A 684 -17.35 11.84 -26.36
N LEU A 685 -16.38 12.20 -25.50
CA LEU A 685 -16.65 12.62 -24.12
C LEU A 685 -17.59 13.84 -24.08
N ARG A 686 -17.35 14.88 -24.92
CA ARG A 686 -18.20 16.08 -24.94
C ARG A 686 -19.64 15.76 -25.32
N ARG A 687 -19.83 14.91 -26.30
CA ARG A 687 -21.16 14.48 -26.75
C ARG A 687 -21.87 13.67 -25.67
N ASP A 688 -21.19 12.68 -25.09
CA ASP A 688 -21.84 11.71 -24.21
C ASP A 688 -22.09 12.27 -22.81
N LEU A 689 -21.15 13.05 -22.26
CA LEU A 689 -21.29 13.68 -20.94
C LEU A 689 -22.32 14.83 -20.92
N ALA A 690 -22.80 15.30 -22.07
CA ALA A 690 -23.95 16.19 -22.16
C ALA A 690 -25.26 15.54 -21.66
N ARG A 691 -25.27 14.23 -21.49
CA ARG A 691 -26.41 13.46 -20.96
C ARG A 691 -26.45 13.42 -19.43
N LEU A 692 -25.41 13.93 -18.76
CA LEU A 692 -25.44 14.13 -17.30
C LEU A 692 -26.58 15.07 -16.90
N PRO A 693 -27.07 14.98 -15.65
CA PRO A 693 -28.11 15.88 -15.17
C PRO A 693 -27.82 17.35 -15.47
N THR A 694 -28.85 18.10 -15.85
CA THR A 694 -28.76 19.55 -16.07
C THR A 694 -29.43 20.26 -14.91
N VAL A 695 -28.67 21.06 -14.19
CA VAL A 695 -29.19 21.93 -13.12
C VAL A 695 -28.81 23.36 -13.43
N ASP A 696 -29.60 24.34 -12.97
CA ASP A 696 -29.10 25.70 -12.89
C ASP A 696 -27.81 25.68 -12.06
N PRO A 697 -26.69 26.27 -12.56
CA PRO A 697 -25.43 26.20 -11.85
C PRO A 697 -25.62 26.81 -10.45
N ALA A 698 -25.76 25.95 -9.46
CA ALA A 698 -25.73 26.37 -8.07
C ALA A 698 -24.43 27.12 -7.83
N ALA A 699 -24.47 28.22 -7.10
CA ALA A 699 -23.26 28.91 -6.67
C ALA A 699 -22.27 27.90 -6.11
N ALA A 700 -21.00 28.02 -6.48
CA ALA A 700 -19.95 27.14 -5.95
C ALA A 700 -20.11 27.02 -4.43
N PRO A 701 -20.01 25.81 -3.87
CA PRO A 701 -20.29 25.61 -2.44
C PRO A 701 -19.47 26.60 -1.64
N ALA A 702 -20.13 27.31 -0.71
CA ALA A 702 -19.47 28.29 0.15
C ALA A 702 -18.27 27.66 0.83
N SER A 703 -17.20 28.44 1.00
CA SER A 703 -16.07 27.95 1.80
C SER A 703 -16.59 27.58 3.21
N PRO A 704 -16.25 26.42 3.74
CA PRO A 704 -16.58 26.10 5.11
C PRO A 704 -15.95 27.15 6.03
N GLY A 705 -16.64 27.56 7.08
CA GLY A 705 -16.12 28.51 8.05
C GLY A 705 -14.83 28.00 8.70
N SER A 706 -13.98 28.90 9.21
CA SER A 706 -12.80 28.47 9.97
C SER A 706 -13.24 27.71 11.22
N PRO A 707 -12.48 26.66 11.64
CA PRO A 707 -12.75 25.96 12.88
C PRO A 707 -12.61 26.91 14.10
N ALA A 708 -13.24 26.53 15.20
CA ALA A 708 -13.04 27.29 16.45
C ALA A 708 -11.56 27.28 16.84
N PRO A 709 -10.99 28.41 17.31
CA PRO A 709 -9.60 28.44 17.74
C PRO A 709 -9.33 27.43 18.85
N VAL A 710 -8.29 26.65 18.70
CA VAL A 710 -7.78 25.76 19.75
C VAL A 710 -7.22 26.63 20.86
N ARG A 711 -7.46 26.28 22.11
CA ARG A 711 -6.94 27.02 23.28
C ARG A 711 -6.36 26.05 24.30
N GLY A 712 -5.06 26.15 24.51
CA GLY A 712 -4.32 25.22 25.34
C GLY A 712 -4.29 23.80 24.75
N HIS A 713 -3.73 22.88 25.50
CA HIS A 713 -3.73 21.46 25.12
C HIS A 713 -5.07 20.82 25.48
N GLN A 714 -5.65 20.13 24.52
CA GLN A 714 -6.87 19.34 24.68
C GLN A 714 -6.61 17.93 24.20
N ALA A 715 -7.12 16.92 24.89
CA ALA A 715 -6.94 15.53 24.52
C ALA A 715 -8.27 14.79 24.44
N LEU A 716 -8.40 13.97 23.41
CA LEU A 716 -9.41 12.95 23.26
C LEU A 716 -8.72 11.58 23.39
N ILE A 717 -9.06 10.81 24.39
CA ILE A 717 -8.54 9.46 24.58
C ILE A 717 -9.60 8.46 24.11
N LEU A 718 -9.28 7.70 23.09
CA LEU A 718 -10.07 6.61 22.57
C LEU A 718 -9.69 5.33 23.30
N GLU A 719 -10.57 4.87 24.18
CA GLU A 719 -10.36 3.61 24.88
C GLU A 719 -10.74 2.45 23.97
N LYS A 720 -9.77 1.62 23.68
CA LYS A 720 -9.90 0.50 22.75
C LYS A 720 -9.01 -0.65 23.22
N ASP A 721 -9.55 -1.85 23.26
CA ASP A 721 -8.73 -3.05 23.46
C ASP A 721 -7.81 -3.25 22.26
N THR A 722 -6.54 -2.91 22.44
CA THR A 722 -5.51 -2.97 21.41
C THR A 722 -4.15 -3.23 22.05
N MET A 723 -3.26 -3.90 21.31
CA MET A 723 -1.88 -4.14 21.75
C MET A 723 -0.95 -2.95 21.47
N ALA A 724 -1.35 -2.05 20.59
CA ALA A 724 -0.53 -0.93 20.12
C ALA A 724 -1.19 0.42 20.44
N HIS A 725 -0.44 1.33 21.04
CA HIS A 725 -0.88 2.70 21.27
C HIS A 725 -0.57 3.56 20.06
N ALA A 726 -1.49 4.46 19.72
CA ALA A 726 -1.28 5.46 18.68
C ALA A 726 -1.53 6.87 19.22
N VAL A 727 -0.73 7.82 18.76
CA VAL A 727 -0.90 9.23 19.10
C VAL A 727 -0.98 10.04 17.81
N SER A 728 -2.02 10.86 17.70
CA SER A 728 -2.16 11.86 16.64
C SER A 728 -2.40 13.21 17.28
N PHE A 729 -1.68 14.25 16.85
CA PHE A 729 -1.92 15.58 17.38
C PHE A 729 -1.72 16.66 16.32
N GLY A 730 -2.37 17.80 16.51
CA GLY A 730 -2.25 18.89 15.56
C GLY A 730 -3.18 20.06 15.86
N PHE A 731 -3.20 20.97 14.92
CA PHE A 731 -4.02 22.21 14.97
C PHE A 731 -4.34 22.68 13.54
N PRO A 732 -5.41 23.50 13.34
CA PRO A 732 -5.77 24.00 12.02
C PRO A 732 -4.74 25.00 11.50
N ILE A 733 -4.46 24.94 10.20
CA ILE A 733 -3.65 25.92 9.48
C ILE A 733 -4.46 26.50 8.33
N GLU A 734 -4.40 27.82 8.18
CA GLU A 734 -5.01 28.51 7.04
C GLU A 734 -3.99 28.58 5.91
N LEU A 735 -3.77 27.44 5.24
CA LEU A 735 -2.74 27.33 4.22
C LEU A 735 -3.11 26.23 3.22
N LYS A 736 -2.89 26.48 1.93
CA LYS A 736 -3.09 25.54 0.83
C LYS A 736 -2.03 25.75 -0.26
N ARG A 737 -1.90 24.80 -1.16
CA ARG A 737 -1.03 24.94 -2.35
C ARG A 737 -1.36 26.21 -3.10
N GLY A 738 -0.33 26.94 -3.50
CA GLY A 738 -0.41 28.26 -4.14
C GLY A 738 -0.24 29.43 -3.18
N ASP A 739 -0.43 29.24 -1.89
CA ASP A 739 -0.15 30.28 -0.90
C ASP A 739 1.38 30.46 -0.71
N PRO A 740 1.89 31.67 -0.51
CA PRO A 740 3.34 31.94 -0.44
C PRO A 740 4.06 31.15 0.66
N ASP A 741 3.38 30.87 1.76
CA ASP A 741 3.93 30.17 2.93
C ASP A 741 3.86 28.64 2.80
N TRP A 742 3.21 28.10 1.74
CA TRP A 742 3.00 26.65 1.65
C TRP A 742 4.32 25.89 1.40
N VAL A 743 5.13 26.27 0.41
CA VAL A 743 6.40 25.59 0.11
C VAL A 743 7.40 25.73 1.26
N PRO A 744 7.59 26.92 1.90
CA PRO A 744 8.42 27.04 3.08
C PRO A 744 8.00 26.13 4.22
N LEU A 745 6.69 26.06 4.53
CA LEU A 745 6.19 25.21 5.60
C LEU A 745 6.27 23.74 5.23
N TRP A 746 6.00 23.39 3.96
CA TRP A 746 6.15 22.03 3.46
C TRP A 746 7.61 21.55 3.63
N LEU A 747 8.60 22.38 3.25
CA LEU A 747 10.03 22.07 3.47
C LEU A 747 10.33 21.80 4.95
N ALA A 748 9.87 22.69 5.83
CA ALA A 748 10.09 22.52 7.28
C ALA A 748 9.44 21.23 7.81
N THR A 749 8.26 20.89 7.31
CA THR A 749 7.53 19.68 7.72
C THR A 749 8.19 18.41 7.17
N GLN A 750 8.75 18.44 5.96
CA GLN A 750 9.52 17.32 5.41
C GLN A 750 10.80 17.08 6.22
N TRP A 751 11.50 18.14 6.67
CA TRP A 751 12.62 18.01 7.59
C TRP A 751 12.20 17.43 8.94
N LEU A 752 11.07 17.89 9.49
CA LEU A 752 10.58 17.46 10.79
C LEU A 752 10.15 15.99 10.79
N GLY A 753 9.32 15.57 9.81
CA GLY A 753 8.66 14.26 9.85
C GLY A 753 8.22 13.74 8.50
N GLN A 754 9.09 13.76 7.47
CA GLN A 754 8.78 13.16 6.17
C GLN A 754 8.36 11.70 6.32
N HIS A 755 7.32 11.30 5.58
CA HIS A 755 6.77 9.96 5.63
C HIS A 755 7.81 8.90 5.26
N ARG A 756 8.03 7.94 6.15
CA ARG A 756 8.98 6.82 6.01
C ARG A 756 10.43 7.20 5.72
N SER A 757 10.80 8.46 5.89
CA SER A 757 12.18 8.92 5.70
C SER A 757 12.99 8.78 6.97
N GLN A 758 14.09 8.04 6.87
CA GLN A 758 15.05 7.88 7.97
C GLN A 758 15.76 9.20 8.34
N ASN A 759 15.81 10.16 7.40
CA ASN A 759 16.41 11.48 7.63
C ASN A 759 15.50 12.47 8.36
N ALA A 760 14.22 12.15 8.54
CA ALA A 760 13.30 13.04 9.23
C ALA A 760 13.64 13.15 10.71
N ARG A 761 13.57 14.36 11.25
CA ARG A 761 13.98 14.64 12.64
C ARG A 761 13.23 13.80 13.68
N LEU A 762 11.93 13.65 13.54
CA LEU A 762 11.13 12.82 14.45
C LEU A 762 11.51 11.34 14.36
N PHE A 763 11.81 10.85 13.14
CA PHE A 763 12.29 9.49 12.95
C PHE A 763 13.61 9.28 13.69
N GLN A 764 14.58 10.19 13.51
CA GLN A 764 15.87 10.13 14.18
C GLN A 764 15.74 10.21 15.71
N ALA A 765 14.93 11.16 16.21
CA ALA A 765 14.80 11.39 17.64
C ALA A 765 14.06 10.26 18.37
N ILE A 766 13.00 9.72 17.79
CA ILE A 766 12.09 8.79 18.49
C ILE A 766 12.40 7.34 18.14
N ARG A 767 12.60 7.02 16.86
CA ARG A 767 12.89 5.65 16.43
C ARG A 767 14.37 5.33 16.53
N GLU A 768 15.24 6.04 15.82
CA GLU A 768 16.67 5.67 15.71
C GLU A 768 17.42 5.75 17.04
N GLN A 769 17.33 6.89 17.71
CA GLN A 769 18.07 7.11 18.94
C GLN A 769 17.46 6.36 20.12
N ARG A 770 16.12 6.20 20.14
CA ARG A 770 15.39 5.68 21.31
C ARG A 770 14.76 4.32 21.11
N GLY A 771 14.57 3.85 19.86
CA GLY A 771 13.99 2.54 19.57
C GLY A 771 12.52 2.41 20.00
N MET A 772 11.75 3.51 19.99
CA MET A 772 10.43 3.51 20.62
C MET A 772 9.31 2.95 19.74
N ASN A 773 9.40 3.17 18.42
CA ASN A 773 8.28 2.86 17.52
C ASN A 773 8.74 2.75 16.06
N TYR A 774 7.79 2.48 15.15
CA TYR A 774 8.05 2.32 13.73
C TYR A 774 7.90 3.63 12.94
N GLY A 775 6.91 4.47 13.27
CA GLY A 775 6.55 5.63 12.46
C GLY A 775 6.36 6.93 13.25
N ASN A 776 7.00 8.01 12.77
CA ASN A 776 6.98 9.33 13.38
C ASN A 776 6.90 10.37 12.25
N TYR A 777 5.70 10.84 11.93
CA TYR A 777 5.46 11.60 10.72
C TYR A 777 4.78 12.93 11.02
N ALA A 778 5.05 13.95 10.19
CA ALA A 778 4.42 15.25 10.25
C ALA A 778 3.91 15.69 8.87
N TYR A 779 2.74 16.32 8.82
CA TYR A 779 2.11 16.75 7.58
C TYR A 779 1.41 18.10 7.74
N ILE A 780 1.28 18.80 6.62
CA ILE A 780 0.46 20.01 6.48
C ILE A 780 -0.71 19.81 5.50
N GLU A 781 -0.88 18.62 4.97
CA GLU A 781 -2.00 18.23 4.10
C GLU A 781 -2.57 16.90 4.56
N TYR A 782 -3.81 16.63 4.17
CA TYR A 782 -4.47 15.36 4.45
C TYR A 782 -3.73 14.22 3.73
N PHE A 783 -3.32 13.22 4.51
CA PHE A 783 -2.65 12.04 4.00
C PHE A 783 -3.31 10.77 4.55
N PRO A 784 -4.40 10.29 3.91
CA PRO A 784 -5.03 9.03 4.30
C PRO A 784 -4.17 7.83 3.88
N ARG A 785 -4.44 6.70 4.50
CA ARG A 785 -3.81 5.41 4.15
C ARG A 785 -2.28 5.37 4.30
N GLY A 786 -1.72 6.17 5.20
CA GLY A 786 -0.26 6.23 5.42
C GLY A 786 0.36 4.89 5.84
N MET A 787 -0.43 3.92 6.32
CA MET A 787 0.03 2.55 6.55
C MET A 787 0.39 1.83 5.23
N TYR A 788 -0.23 2.19 4.12
CA TYR A 788 -0.11 1.48 2.84
C TYR A 788 0.60 2.29 1.76
N LEU A 789 0.61 3.62 1.87
CA LEU A 789 1.17 4.52 0.86
C LEU A 789 2.49 5.11 1.35
N THR A 790 3.45 5.25 0.45
CA THR A 790 4.70 5.99 0.67
C THR A 790 4.58 7.45 0.27
N GLN A 791 3.65 7.75 -0.63
CA GLN A 791 3.38 9.10 -1.14
C GLN A 791 1.89 9.43 -0.99
N PRO A 792 1.53 10.72 -0.86
CA PRO A 792 0.12 11.12 -0.78
C PRO A 792 -0.60 10.84 -2.11
N ASP A 793 -1.87 10.43 -2.02
CA ASP A 793 -2.74 10.37 -3.19
C ASP A 793 -2.90 11.75 -3.81
N ALA A 794 -2.92 11.82 -5.13
CA ALA A 794 -3.38 13.01 -5.85
C ALA A 794 -4.91 13.15 -5.77
N ASN A 795 -5.39 14.34 -6.03
CA ASN A 795 -6.81 14.71 -6.01
C ASN A 795 -7.46 14.60 -4.63
N LEU A 796 -6.73 14.99 -3.60
CA LEU A 796 -7.24 15.23 -2.25
C LEU A 796 -7.23 16.75 -1.96
N PHE A 797 -7.81 17.55 -2.84
CA PHE A 797 -7.79 18.98 -2.66
C PHE A 797 -8.73 19.46 -1.56
N ARG A 798 -8.19 20.25 -0.65
CA ARG A 798 -8.91 20.86 0.45
C ARG A 798 -8.58 22.34 0.56
N ARG A 799 -9.57 23.17 0.80
CA ARG A 799 -9.38 24.59 1.08
C ARG A 799 -8.90 24.86 2.50
N GLN A 800 -9.03 23.88 3.38
CA GLN A 800 -8.58 23.94 4.78
C GLN A 800 -7.75 22.71 5.11
N GLN A 801 -6.68 22.91 5.84
CA GLN A 801 -5.73 21.88 6.24
C GLN A 801 -5.42 21.97 7.74
N ILE A 802 -4.78 20.93 8.27
CA ILE A 802 -4.23 20.94 9.62
C ILE A 802 -2.73 20.61 9.56
N PHE A 803 -1.95 21.20 10.45
CA PHE A 803 -0.67 20.61 10.82
C PHE A 803 -0.94 19.42 11.73
N GLN A 804 -0.32 18.29 11.45
CA GLN A 804 -0.52 17.07 12.22
C GLN A 804 0.75 16.25 12.34
N VAL A 805 0.89 15.57 13.49
CA VAL A 805 1.95 14.61 13.78
C VAL A 805 1.33 13.28 14.18
N TRP A 806 1.93 12.17 13.70
CA TRP A 806 1.51 10.80 14.02
C TRP A 806 2.68 10.03 14.61
N LEU A 807 2.45 9.36 15.74
CA LEU A 807 3.43 8.55 16.47
C LEU A 807 2.84 7.16 16.69
N ARG A 808 3.52 6.10 16.18
CA ARG A 808 2.96 4.73 16.19
C ARG A 808 3.93 3.64 15.72
N PRO A 809 3.69 2.36 16.03
CA PRO A 809 2.97 1.92 17.22
C PRO A 809 3.79 2.25 18.46
N LEU A 810 3.15 2.42 19.60
CA LEU A 810 3.83 2.59 20.87
C LEU A 810 3.40 1.44 21.80
N THR A 811 4.28 1.04 22.72
CA THR A 811 4.10 -0.20 23.50
C THR A 811 3.35 -0.02 24.81
N GLY A 812 3.07 1.23 25.21
CA GLY A 812 2.38 1.52 26.46
C GLY A 812 2.09 3.01 26.67
N ASN A 813 1.35 3.31 27.73
CA ASN A 813 1.01 4.69 28.09
C ASN A 813 2.23 5.53 28.48
N ASN A 814 3.26 4.90 29.07
CA ASN A 814 4.49 5.58 29.40
C ASN A 814 5.22 6.04 28.13
N GLU A 815 5.33 5.14 27.15
CA GLU A 815 5.96 5.38 25.85
C GLU A 815 5.15 6.39 25.03
N ALA A 816 3.81 6.29 25.04
CA ALA A 816 2.94 7.27 24.40
C ALA A 816 3.13 8.67 25.01
N HIS A 817 3.25 8.76 26.33
CA HIS A 817 3.49 10.01 27.02
C HIS A 817 4.89 10.58 26.71
N PHE A 818 5.93 9.74 26.74
CA PHE A 818 7.28 10.16 26.39
C PHE A 818 7.39 10.56 24.90
N ALA A 819 6.88 9.75 23.98
CA ALA A 819 6.96 10.06 22.55
C ALA A 819 6.24 11.36 22.19
N THR A 820 5.09 11.63 22.83
CA THR A 820 4.39 12.93 22.71
C THR A 820 5.27 14.08 23.14
N ARG A 821 5.92 13.96 24.29
CA ARG A 821 6.87 14.96 24.80
C ARG A 821 8.06 15.15 23.88
N ALA A 822 8.63 14.05 23.40
CA ALA A 822 9.77 14.08 22.48
C ALA A 822 9.42 14.78 21.16
N ALA A 823 8.22 14.49 20.60
CA ALA A 823 7.77 15.14 19.39
C ALA A 823 7.53 16.65 19.59
N LEU A 824 6.93 17.04 20.73
CA LEU A 824 6.76 18.45 21.08
C LEU A 824 8.09 19.14 21.39
N TYR A 825 9.03 18.46 22.02
CA TYR A 825 10.37 18.96 22.27
C TYR A 825 11.10 19.30 20.96
N GLU A 826 11.00 18.41 19.96
CA GLU A 826 11.59 18.66 18.65
C GLU A 826 10.85 19.76 17.88
N LEU A 827 9.53 19.85 18.01
CA LEU A 827 8.74 20.93 17.42
C LEU A 827 9.08 22.29 18.08
N ASP A 828 9.20 22.35 19.40
CA ASP A 828 9.64 23.56 20.12
C ASP A 828 11.02 24.01 19.66
N ARG A 829 11.98 23.07 19.56
CA ARG A 829 13.32 23.37 19.03
C ARG A 829 13.27 23.93 17.62
N LEU A 830 12.46 23.33 16.75
CA LEU A 830 12.27 23.83 15.38
C LEU A 830 11.71 25.26 15.39
N ILE A 831 10.74 25.55 16.25
CA ILE A 831 10.13 26.88 16.35
C ILE A 831 11.12 27.90 16.90
N GLU A 832 11.87 27.56 17.96
CA GLU A 832 12.79 28.46 18.64
C GLU A 832 14.09 28.71 17.87
N GLN A 833 14.66 27.64 17.30
CA GLN A 833 15.99 27.70 16.66
C GLN A 833 15.90 27.84 15.15
N GLY A 834 14.80 27.41 14.53
CA GLY A 834 14.68 27.28 13.08
C GLY A 834 15.55 26.15 12.54
N LEU A 835 15.63 26.06 11.23
CA LEU A 835 16.59 25.23 10.53
C LEU A 835 17.95 25.93 10.49
N SER A 836 19.03 25.18 10.58
CA SER A 836 20.37 25.66 10.22
C SER A 836 20.50 25.77 8.70
N GLU A 837 21.52 26.49 8.23
CA GLU A 837 21.84 26.61 6.80
C GLU A 837 22.05 25.23 6.15
N ALA A 838 22.74 24.32 6.83
CA ALA A 838 23.03 22.99 6.33
C ALA A 838 21.75 22.13 6.20
N GLU A 839 20.85 22.19 7.17
CA GLU A 839 19.58 21.47 7.15
C GLU A 839 18.64 22.02 6.08
N PHE A 840 18.59 23.33 5.95
CA PHE A 840 17.82 24.00 4.93
C PHE A 840 18.29 23.60 3.53
N GLU A 841 19.59 23.73 3.23
CA GLU A 841 20.14 23.43 1.91
C GLU A 841 20.00 21.93 1.57
N ALA A 842 20.25 21.04 2.53
CA ALA A 842 20.08 19.61 2.32
C ALA A 842 18.61 19.24 2.04
N THR A 843 17.66 19.82 2.78
CA THR A 843 16.23 19.56 2.56
C THR A 843 15.74 20.17 1.27
N ARG A 844 16.17 21.39 0.93
CA ARG A 844 15.86 22.06 -0.32
C ARG A 844 16.36 21.26 -1.53
N ALA A 845 17.62 20.82 -1.50
CA ALA A 845 18.20 20.00 -2.57
C ALA A 845 17.52 18.64 -2.74
N PHE A 846 17.13 18.02 -1.63
CA PHE A 846 16.32 16.79 -1.65
C PHE A 846 14.98 17.03 -2.32
N LEU A 847 14.21 18.01 -1.88
CA LEU A 847 12.87 18.27 -2.39
C LEU A 847 12.83 18.68 -3.87
N ASP A 848 13.85 19.42 -4.34
CA ASP A 848 13.99 19.79 -5.75
C ASP A 848 14.08 18.55 -6.66
N LYS A 849 14.74 17.48 -6.20
CA LYS A 849 14.82 16.19 -6.91
C LYS A 849 13.58 15.32 -6.64
N TRP A 850 13.21 15.19 -5.36
CA TRP A 850 12.15 14.27 -4.94
C TRP A 850 10.77 14.60 -5.53
N VAL A 851 10.47 15.87 -5.80
CA VAL A 851 9.19 16.28 -6.39
C VAL A 851 8.90 15.61 -7.74
N ALA A 852 9.93 15.19 -8.48
CA ALA A 852 9.75 14.42 -9.72
C ALA A 852 9.19 13.01 -9.48
N GLN A 853 9.49 12.42 -8.33
CA GLN A 853 8.98 11.08 -7.98
C GLN A 853 7.48 11.09 -7.70
N LEU A 854 6.92 12.22 -7.22
CA LEU A 854 5.49 12.35 -6.98
C LEU A 854 4.66 12.23 -8.27
N VAL A 855 5.25 12.46 -9.43
CA VAL A 855 4.62 12.41 -10.75
C VAL A 855 5.25 11.34 -11.65
N SER A 856 5.88 10.32 -11.08
CA SER A 856 6.63 9.29 -11.81
C SER A 856 5.75 8.29 -12.57
N SER A 857 4.45 8.18 -12.23
CA SER A 857 3.49 7.37 -12.98
C SER A 857 2.50 8.24 -13.74
N GLN A 858 1.94 7.70 -14.83
CA GLN A 858 0.96 8.42 -15.66
C GLN A 858 -0.31 8.83 -14.87
N PRO A 859 -0.92 7.96 -14.01
CA PRO A 859 -2.02 8.36 -13.15
C PRO A 859 -1.66 9.47 -12.15
N ALA A 860 -0.45 9.41 -11.56
CA ALA A 860 0.02 10.44 -10.63
C ALA A 860 0.27 11.77 -11.37
N LEU A 861 0.93 11.73 -12.53
CA LEU A 861 1.15 12.91 -13.38
C LEU A 861 -0.17 13.60 -13.72
N LEU A 862 -1.18 12.82 -14.13
CA LEU A 862 -2.52 13.34 -14.41
C LEU A 862 -3.18 13.91 -13.15
N GLY A 863 -3.08 13.17 -12.04
CA GLY A 863 -3.66 13.60 -10.77
C GLY A 863 -3.09 14.91 -10.27
N TYR A 864 -1.77 15.09 -10.27
CA TYR A 864 -1.12 16.35 -9.89
C TYR A 864 -1.39 17.50 -10.90
N ALA A 865 -1.64 17.17 -12.17
CA ALA A 865 -2.08 18.17 -13.14
C ALA A 865 -3.49 18.69 -12.83
N ILE A 866 -4.40 17.80 -12.42
CA ILE A 866 -5.75 18.18 -11.96
C ILE A 866 -5.67 19.00 -10.67
N ASP A 867 -4.79 18.62 -9.73
CA ASP A 867 -4.54 19.40 -8.51
C ASP A 867 -4.05 20.81 -8.85
N SER A 868 -3.09 20.91 -9.77
CA SER A 868 -2.54 22.19 -10.20
C SER A 868 -3.62 23.10 -10.79
N ASP A 869 -4.49 22.54 -11.61
CA ASP A 869 -5.65 23.20 -12.17
C ASP A 869 -6.64 23.66 -11.09
N TRP A 870 -6.92 22.82 -10.09
CA TRP A 870 -7.80 23.16 -8.97
C TRP A 870 -7.28 24.33 -8.13
N TYR A 871 -5.98 24.30 -7.78
CA TYR A 871 -5.37 25.33 -6.94
C TYR A 871 -4.97 26.59 -7.74
N GLY A 872 -5.04 26.56 -9.07
CA GLY A 872 -4.63 27.66 -9.94
C GLY A 872 -3.12 27.93 -9.92
N ILE A 873 -2.33 26.87 -9.74
CA ILE A 873 -0.86 26.92 -9.75
C ILE A 873 -0.31 26.38 -11.08
N PRO A 874 0.95 26.68 -11.44
CA PRO A 874 1.66 25.98 -12.50
C PRO A 874 1.69 24.47 -12.25
N ASP A 875 2.16 23.69 -13.24
CA ASP A 875 2.41 22.27 -13.04
C ASP A 875 3.20 22.01 -11.75
N PHE A 876 2.73 21.08 -10.93
CA PHE A 876 3.15 20.97 -9.52
C PHE A 876 4.67 20.87 -9.34
N PRO A 877 5.40 19.99 -10.08
CA PRO A 877 6.86 19.96 -9.97
C PRO A 877 7.52 21.30 -10.36
N ALA A 878 7.02 21.96 -11.39
CA ALA A 878 7.54 23.25 -11.80
C ALA A 878 7.26 24.35 -10.74
N TYR A 879 6.05 24.36 -10.16
CA TYR A 879 5.67 25.25 -9.07
C TYR A 879 6.61 25.09 -7.87
N VAL A 880 6.81 23.85 -7.40
CA VAL A 880 7.66 23.57 -6.25
C VAL A 880 9.12 23.95 -6.51
N ARG A 881 9.68 23.55 -7.66
CA ARG A 881 11.07 23.89 -8.03
C ARG A 881 11.29 25.38 -8.16
N GLN A 882 10.36 26.09 -8.77
CA GLN A 882 10.43 27.55 -8.88
C GLN A 882 10.41 28.21 -7.49
N ALA A 883 9.55 27.76 -6.59
CA ALA A 883 9.48 28.28 -5.24
C ALA A 883 10.75 27.96 -4.46
N LEU A 884 11.24 26.72 -4.49
CA LEU A 884 12.48 26.30 -3.82
C LEU A 884 13.72 27.08 -4.31
N ALA A 885 13.79 27.39 -5.61
CA ALA A 885 14.91 28.15 -6.19
C ALA A 885 15.00 29.59 -5.64
N GLY A 886 13.87 30.20 -5.31
CA GLY A 886 13.82 31.55 -4.75
C GLY A 886 13.77 31.61 -3.22
N LEU A 887 13.68 30.44 -2.55
CA LEU A 887 13.47 30.36 -1.11
C LEU A 887 14.76 30.59 -0.33
N THR A 888 14.67 31.39 0.74
CA THR A 888 15.78 31.63 1.66
C THR A 888 15.55 30.95 3.01
N LEU A 889 16.61 30.72 3.77
CA LEU A 889 16.53 30.22 5.14
C LEU A 889 15.67 31.13 6.04
N ASP A 890 15.79 32.45 5.87
CA ASP A 890 15.00 33.42 6.63
C ASP A 890 13.50 33.29 6.35
N ASP A 891 13.11 33.02 5.12
CA ASP A 891 11.71 32.78 4.75
C ASP A 891 11.15 31.54 5.45
N VAL A 892 11.89 30.43 5.42
CA VAL A 892 11.48 29.18 6.08
C VAL A 892 11.39 29.39 7.60
N ASN A 893 12.41 29.97 8.21
CA ASN A 893 12.44 30.20 9.65
C ASN A 893 11.39 31.23 10.11
N ARG A 894 11.03 32.19 9.26
CA ARG A 894 9.88 33.07 9.51
C ARG A 894 8.58 32.28 9.54
N VAL A 895 8.33 31.46 8.50
CA VAL A 895 7.09 30.70 8.37
C VAL A 895 6.95 29.65 9.48
N ILE A 896 8.04 28.99 9.89
CA ILE A 896 8.06 28.11 11.06
C ILE A 896 7.52 28.84 12.30
N ARG A 897 8.05 30.03 12.61
CA ARG A 897 7.64 30.81 13.79
C ARG A 897 6.21 31.36 13.70
N GLU A 898 5.73 31.66 12.51
CA GLU A 898 4.40 32.25 12.30
C GLU A 898 3.29 31.22 12.22
N ARG A 899 3.59 29.99 11.74
CA ARG A 899 2.61 28.96 11.40
C ARG A 899 2.62 27.75 12.33
N LEU A 900 3.69 27.45 13.02
CA LEU A 900 3.78 26.33 13.95
C LEU A 900 3.65 26.79 15.41
N SER A 901 3.09 25.93 16.24
CA SER A 901 2.89 26.18 17.66
C SER A 901 2.92 24.88 18.46
N THR A 902 3.43 24.97 19.70
CA THR A 902 3.33 23.91 20.71
C THR A 902 2.39 24.27 21.86
N ARG A 903 1.59 25.31 21.74
CA ARG A 903 0.78 25.85 22.83
C ARG A 903 -0.71 25.52 22.76
N ASP A 904 -1.25 25.43 21.55
CA ASP A 904 -2.68 25.31 21.29
C ASP A 904 -2.91 24.09 20.37
N ILE A 905 -2.86 22.88 20.96
CA ILE A 905 -2.83 21.61 20.24
C ILE A 905 -3.97 20.71 20.72
N LYS A 906 -4.59 20.01 19.78
CA LYS A 906 -5.48 18.88 20.07
C LYS A 906 -4.75 17.56 19.86
N PHE A 907 -4.94 16.64 20.80
CA PHE A 907 -4.32 15.31 20.82
C PHE A 907 -5.41 14.25 20.78
N VAL A 908 -5.17 13.20 20.02
CA VAL A 908 -5.94 11.96 20.07
C VAL A 908 -4.99 10.83 20.44
N PHE A 909 -5.37 10.09 21.47
CA PHE A 909 -4.66 8.89 21.92
C PHE A 909 -5.55 7.68 21.73
N VAL A 910 -5.01 6.59 21.25
CA VAL A 910 -5.69 5.28 21.22
C VAL A 910 -4.94 4.37 22.19
N THR A 911 -5.64 3.83 23.19
CA THR A 911 -5.04 3.06 24.29
C THR A 911 -6.04 2.10 24.92
N PRO A 912 -5.60 0.93 25.42
CA PRO A 912 -6.45 0.02 26.18
C PRO A 912 -6.67 0.46 27.65
N ASP A 913 -5.90 1.42 28.16
CA ASP A 913 -6.02 1.91 29.54
C ASP A 913 -6.06 3.44 29.54
N ALA A 914 -7.23 3.97 29.22
CA ALA A 914 -7.49 5.40 29.18
C ALA A 914 -7.38 6.06 30.57
N ALA A 915 -7.71 5.32 31.63
CA ALA A 915 -7.65 5.84 32.98
C ALA A 915 -6.22 6.10 33.44
N ASP A 916 -5.31 5.18 33.16
CA ASP A 916 -3.86 5.36 33.45
C ASP A 916 -3.28 6.51 32.62
N LEU A 917 -3.59 6.55 31.32
CA LEU A 917 -3.09 7.61 30.44
C LEU A 917 -3.60 8.99 30.90
N LYS A 918 -4.91 9.13 31.16
CA LYS A 918 -5.48 10.38 31.67
C LYS A 918 -4.84 10.83 32.98
N ARG A 919 -4.62 9.92 33.90
CA ARG A 919 -3.93 10.19 35.16
C ARG A 919 -2.50 10.71 34.92
N ARG A 920 -1.75 10.04 34.03
CA ARG A 920 -0.37 10.46 33.66
C ARG A 920 -0.31 11.85 33.05
N LEU A 921 -1.22 12.13 32.14
CA LEU A 921 -1.28 13.42 31.44
C LEU A 921 -1.65 14.55 32.41
N LEU A 922 -2.70 14.36 33.24
CA LEU A 922 -3.14 15.36 34.24
C LEU A 922 -2.13 15.57 35.37
N GLY A 923 -1.52 14.48 35.84
CA GLY A 923 -0.51 14.50 36.87
C GLY A 923 0.85 14.99 36.36
N ASN A 924 1.01 15.18 35.09
CA ASN A 924 2.29 15.42 34.45
C ASN A 924 3.37 14.43 34.93
N GLU A 925 2.98 13.15 35.05
CA GLU A 925 3.85 12.14 35.60
C GLU A 925 5.11 11.98 34.76
N ARG A 926 6.22 11.68 35.45
CA ARG A 926 7.46 11.35 34.76
C ARG A 926 7.25 10.15 33.83
N SER A 927 7.74 10.24 32.61
CA SER A 927 7.72 9.15 31.63
C SER A 927 9.15 8.67 31.35
N PRO A 928 9.76 7.87 32.24
CA PRO A 928 11.16 7.48 32.11
C PRO A 928 11.35 6.53 30.94
N MET A 929 12.47 6.73 30.22
CA MET A 929 12.96 5.80 29.24
C MET A 929 13.83 4.73 29.89
N SER A 930 13.74 3.50 29.36
CA SER A 930 14.66 2.41 29.68
C SER A 930 15.23 1.82 28.41
N TYR A 931 16.51 1.50 28.40
CA TYR A 931 17.22 1.00 27.25
C TYR A 931 17.87 -0.36 27.57
N ASN A 932 17.85 -1.25 26.61
CA ASN A 932 18.51 -2.56 26.74
C ASN A 932 20.01 -2.50 26.40
N SER A 933 20.48 -1.36 25.90
CA SER A 933 21.89 -1.10 25.60
C SER A 933 22.34 0.26 26.14
N PRO A 934 23.65 0.48 26.40
CA PRO A 934 24.16 1.79 26.76
C PRO A 934 23.83 2.84 25.69
N LYS A 935 23.45 4.02 26.12
CA LYS A 935 23.19 5.17 25.23
C LYS A 935 24.17 6.32 25.51
N PRO A 936 24.43 7.20 24.53
CA PRO A 936 25.27 8.37 24.72
C PRO A 936 24.78 9.25 25.88
N GLU A 937 25.72 9.82 26.70
CA GLU A 937 25.36 10.70 27.81
C GLU A 937 24.51 11.90 27.38
N ALA A 938 24.75 12.42 26.18
CA ALA A 938 23.97 13.53 25.62
C ALA A 938 22.50 13.16 25.44
N LEU A 939 22.23 11.94 24.95
CA LEU A 939 20.86 11.45 24.77
C LEU A 939 20.17 11.24 26.11
N LEU A 940 20.88 10.67 27.10
CA LEU A 940 20.33 10.46 28.44
C LEU A 940 20.06 11.80 29.15
N ALA A 941 20.87 12.83 28.90
CA ALA A 941 20.63 14.18 29.41
C ALA A 941 19.40 14.82 28.73
N GLU A 942 19.20 14.60 27.45
CA GLU A 942 18.03 15.06 26.72
C GLU A 942 16.77 14.32 27.20
N ASP A 943 16.84 13.00 27.43
CA ASP A 943 15.74 12.21 28.00
C ASP A 943 15.32 12.72 29.38
N ALA A 944 16.27 13.09 30.22
CA ALA A 944 16.00 13.65 31.55
C ALA A 944 15.22 14.98 31.50
N VAL A 945 15.32 15.72 30.39
CA VAL A 945 14.53 16.94 30.12
C VAL A 945 13.15 16.54 29.62
N ILE A 946 13.10 15.65 28.61
CA ILE A 946 11.87 15.25 27.93
C ILE A 946 10.92 14.54 28.89
N GLU A 947 11.40 13.59 29.70
CA GLU A 947 10.57 12.76 30.57
C GLU A 947 9.77 13.51 31.64
N VAL A 948 10.15 14.76 31.92
CA VAL A 948 9.47 15.64 32.88
C VAL A 948 8.85 16.87 32.23
N MET A 949 8.99 17.05 30.93
CA MET A 949 8.45 18.18 30.18
C MET A 949 6.93 18.29 30.39
N PRO A 950 6.41 19.45 30.87
CA PRO A 950 4.99 19.57 31.14
C PRO A 950 4.18 19.69 29.83
N LEU A 951 3.16 18.85 29.71
CA LEU A 951 2.21 18.94 28.58
C LEU A 951 1.07 19.94 28.85
N GLY A 952 0.88 20.39 30.09
CA GLY A 952 -0.04 21.48 30.42
C GLY A 952 -1.53 21.17 30.29
N PHE A 953 -1.93 19.90 30.37
CA PHE A 953 -3.35 19.53 30.34
C PHE A 953 -4.07 19.98 31.60
N GLY A 954 -5.23 20.63 31.43
CA GLY A 954 -6.13 20.97 32.52
C GLY A 954 -7.11 19.83 32.84
N ALA A 955 -7.73 19.85 34.00
CA ALA A 955 -8.65 18.80 34.45
C ALA A 955 -9.82 18.59 33.45
N ASP A 956 -10.31 19.64 32.83
CA ASP A 956 -11.45 19.64 31.90
C ASP A 956 -11.01 19.54 30.42
N SER A 957 -9.68 19.41 30.15
CA SER A 957 -9.18 19.38 28.79
C SER A 957 -8.98 17.95 28.25
N ILE A 958 -9.30 16.92 29.03
CA ILE A 958 -9.14 15.52 28.62
C ILE A 958 -10.49 14.79 28.63
N GLU A 959 -10.97 14.49 27.46
CA GLU A 959 -12.14 13.65 27.23
C GLU A 959 -11.71 12.19 27.05
N VAL A 960 -12.51 11.24 27.54
CA VAL A 960 -12.31 9.80 27.32
C VAL A 960 -13.62 9.26 26.74
N VAL A 961 -13.50 8.57 25.61
CA VAL A 961 -14.64 7.92 24.95
C VAL A 961 -14.26 6.50 24.52
N PRO A 962 -15.20 5.55 24.53
CA PRO A 962 -14.99 4.25 23.88
C PRO A 962 -14.76 4.46 22.38
N ALA A 963 -13.75 3.80 21.81
CA ALA A 963 -13.42 3.95 20.40
C ALA A 963 -14.58 3.59 19.46
N ASP A 964 -15.40 2.60 19.84
CA ASP A 964 -16.58 2.17 19.08
C ASP A 964 -17.74 3.17 19.08
N SER A 965 -17.68 4.22 19.91
CA SER A 965 -18.66 5.31 19.93
C SER A 965 -18.33 6.43 18.94
N VAL A 966 -17.06 6.52 18.51
CA VAL A 966 -16.63 7.53 17.55
C VAL A 966 -17.20 7.19 16.17
N PHE A 967 -17.65 8.20 15.45
CA PHE A 967 -18.30 8.09 14.12
C PHE A 967 -19.67 7.36 14.10
N ARG A 968 -20.27 7.07 15.25
CA ARG A 968 -21.65 6.53 15.26
C ARG A 968 -22.70 7.61 14.99
N ARG A 969 -22.56 8.79 15.64
CA ARG A 969 -23.50 9.93 15.57
C ARG A 969 -22.82 11.21 15.13
#